data_ad9d604915130e85eca1d05e807d7008
#
_entry.id   ad9d604915130e85eca1d05e807d7008
#
_cell.length_a   1.000
_cell.length_b   1.000
_cell.length_c   1.000
_cell.angle_alpha   90.00
_cell.angle_beta   90.00
_cell.angle_gamma   90.00
#
_symmetry.space_group_name_H-M   'P 1'
#
loop_
_entity.id
_entity.type
_entity.pdbx_description
1 polymer ?
#
loop_
_entity_poly.entity_id
_entity_poly.type
_entity_poly.pdbx_seq_one_letter_code
_entity_poly.pdbx_strand_id
1 'polypeptide(L)'
;MATLPGTGVALSQLLRCALALALTALAPAIRAADPFGSVDPFIGTAGDGHTFPGAVVPFGMVQLSPDTQIRPRQEAYGWAAGYRYEDHTIVGFSHTHFSGTGHSDLGDVLLMPVAGAVRLERGDPQHPGSGYTSRFSHASERAEPGYYAVTLEDYGVRAELTAGARVAMHRYGFPAGQPAHVVLDLRTSLYDYPGKVLWSRLRVRGTDTVSGFRETRGWAPGRQLYFALRFSLPITGQLLRDTEGELPYRGFPPPAAKDPRARAQLEGRQLVAAFDFPAAGKSLLVKVAISPVSEQSALANLDADAPGWDFDALRHGAREAWAQALGVFEVDAPEPMRRSFYTALYHALMAPSLFMDVDGRYRGPDNAVHRAQGFTNYSTYSLWDTYRALHPLLTLIQPPQRTADIVRSLLAAQQASPYGMLPVWAFQGQETWTMIGYHAVAVIADAYLKGIRGYDAEQALAAMVATATYAPYGGLGAYMQLGYVPIDEEGEAASKTLEYAFDDWTIARMAQAMGRTDTAAQFLRRAANWRNAYDPATGFMRARRRDGTFRTPFDPAASGYGSDYTEGNAWQYSWYVPQDVAGLARAHGGTAPLLAQLDRVFDARIDPKRFAHMEDITGLIGWYAHGNEPSHHVAYLYAAAGEPWRTQARLATIMASQYAPRPDGLVGNDDLGQMSAWFIFTALGFYPVTPASNEYILGRPFLRRATLHLPDGKRFTVSAAGLDEAHPYVGRVTLNGQPLQRVFIRHEEIMAGGELEFTMQAAPNRGWPGARAPRPYSMSLPPAQPTRP
;
A
#
# COMPACT_ATOMS: atom_id res chain seq x y z
N MET A 1 79.26 37.89 -31.45
CA MET A 1 78.33 38.43 -30.46
C MET A 1 76.92 38.32 -31.03
N ALA A 2 76.11 37.32 -30.59
CA ALA A 2 74.75 37.19 -30.94
C ALA A 2 74.02 36.66 -29.68
N THR A 3 73.20 37.47 -29.13
CA THR A 3 72.34 37.22 -27.94
C THR A 3 71.11 36.44 -28.30
N LEU A 4 70.83 35.31 -27.59
CA LEU A 4 69.61 34.54 -27.63
C LEU A 4 68.57 35.20 -26.73
N PRO A 5 67.29 35.28 -27.14
CA PRO A 5 66.16 35.69 -26.24
C PRO A 5 65.42 34.48 -25.64
N GLY A 6 65.20 34.61 -24.43
CA GLY A 6 64.14 34.16 -23.43
C GLY A 6 63.28 32.98 -23.67
N THR A 7 63.59 31.92 -22.88
CA THR A 7 62.76 30.73 -22.70
C THR A 7 61.84 30.79 -21.46
N GLY A 8 61.52 31.98 -20.97
CA GLY A 8 60.73 32.14 -19.67
C GLY A 8 59.21 32.16 -19.73
N VAL A 9 58.65 32.40 -20.93
CA VAL A 9 57.15 32.63 -21.00
C VAL A 9 56.37 31.35 -21.29
N ALA A 10 56.95 30.35 -21.94
CA ALA A 10 56.26 29.11 -22.31
C ALA A 10 56.05 28.18 -21.11
N LEU A 11 56.91 28.20 -20.07
CA LEU A 11 56.76 27.30 -18.91
C LEU A 11 55.70 27.79 -17.95
N SER A 12 55.40 29.07 -17.87
CA SER A 12 54.35 29.62 -16.96
C SER A 12 52.93 29.43 -17.52
N GLN A 13 52.76 29.35 -18.83
CA GLN A 13 51.46 29.02 -19.43
C GLN A 13 51.14 27.52 -19.38
N LEU A 14 52.13 26.65 -19.53
CA LEU A 14 51.92 25.21 -19.37
C LEU A 14 51.64 24.81 -17.92
N LEU A 15 52.21 25.47 -16.92
CA LEU A 15 51.90 25.25 -15.52
C LEU A 15 50.49 25.75 -15.14
N ARG A 16 50.04 26.87 -15.72
CA ARG A 16 48.66 27.37 -15.50
C ARG A 16 47.61 26.52 -16.17
N CYS A 17 47.82 25.94 -17.33
CA CYS A 17 46.94 24.98 -17.97
C CYS A 17 46.90 23.62 -17.26
N ALA A 18 48.03 23.12 -16.72
CA ALA A 18 48.07 21.90 -15.92
C ALA A 18 47.39 22.06 -14.55
N LEU A 19 47.46 23.26 -13.91
CA LEU A 19 46.76 23.55 -12.67
C LEU A 19 45.27 23.74 -12.89
N ALA A 20 44.82 24.31 -14.03
CA ALA A 20 43.41 24.45 -14.41
C ALA A 20 42.79 23.07 -14.76
N LEU A 21 43.53 22.19 -15.41
CA LEU A 21 43.07 20.80 -15.67
C LEU A 21 43.09 19.94 -14.40
N ALA A 22 43.94 20.17 -13.41
CA ALA A 22 43.96 19.45 -12.16
C ALA A 22 42.85 19.91 -11.19
N LEU A 23 42.38 21.17 -11.31
CA LEU A 23 41.24 21.68 -10.51
C LEU A 23 39.86 21.29 -11.07
N THR A 24 39.77 20.86 -12.32
CA THR A 24 38.53 20.31 -12.88
C THR A 24 38.36 18.81 -12.62
N ALA A 25 39.36 18.13 -12.07
CA ALA A 25 39.31 16.68 -11.79
C ALA A 25 38.94 16.33 -10.34
N LEU A 26 38.63 17.32 -9.50
CA LEU A 26 38.22 17.13 -8.11
C LEU A 26 36.81 17.70 -7.83
N ALA A 27 35.88 17.57 -8.78
CA ALA A 27 34.50 17.51 -8.41
C ALA A 27 34.31 16.19 -7.62
N PRO A 28 33.87 16.20 -6.35
CA PRO A 28 33.54 14.96 -5.69
C PRO A 28 32.54 14.24 -6.60
N ALA A 29 32.89 13.07 -7.09
CA ALA A 29 31.93 12.18 -7.68
C ALA A 29 30.85 12.04 -6.61
N ILE A 30 29.71 12.67 -6.82
CA ILE A 30 28.50 12.44 -6.01
C ILE A 30 28.26 10.95 -6.19
N ARG A 31 28.66 10.18 -5.19
CA ARG A 31 28.46 8.74 -5.17
C ARG A 31 26.95 8.58 -5.33
N ALA A 32 26.52 8.04 -6.45
CA ALA A 32 25.10 7.80 -6.69
C ALA A 32 24.57 7.17 -5.41
N ALA A 33 23.54 7.76 -4.83
CA ALA A 33 22.93 7.25 -3.61
C ALA A 33 22.54 5.81 -3.87
N ASP A 34 22.86 4.90 -2.94
CA ASP A 34 22.39 3.52 -3.00
C ASP A 34 20.89 3.48 -2.65
N PRO A 35 19.99 3.31 -3.62
CA PRO A 35 18.55 3.26 -3.37
C PRO A 35 18.19 2.17 -2.38
N PHE A 36 18.77 0.99 -2.51
CA PHE A 36 18.55 -0.16 -1.65
C PHE A 36 19.00 0.11 -0.22
N GLY A 37 20.21 0.63 -0.03
CA GLY A 37 20.76 0.96 1.29
C GLY A 37 20.10 2.18 1.95
N SER A 38 19.24 2.90 1.23
CA SER A 38 18.47 4.02 1.78
C SER A 38 17.12 3.59 2.38
N VAL A 39 16.67 2.37 2.16
CA VAL A 39 15.42 1.85 2.74
C VAL A 39 15.60 1.50 4.21
N ASP A 40 14.66 1.91 5.03
CA ASP A 40 14.56 1.52 6.43
C ASP A 40 13.19 0.85 6.68
N PRO A 41 13.12 -0.50 6.68
CA PRO A 41 11.85 -1.22 6.85
C PRO A 41 11.16 -1.01 8.20
N PHE A 42 11.83 -0.37 9.17
CA PHE A 42 11.21 -0.05 10.46
C PHE A 42 10.35 1.22 10.44
N ILE A 43 10.45 2.08 9.41
CA ILE A 43 9.57 3.26 9.31
C ILE A 43 8.11 2.81 9.20
N GLY A 44 7.24 3.34 10.07
CA GLY A 44 5.81 3.01 10.12
C GLY A 44 5.48 1.77 10.96
N THR A 45 6.46 1.10 11.59
CA THR A 45 6.23 -0.09 12.43
C THR A 45 5.82 0.23 13.85
N ALA A 46 5.77 1.52 14.22
CA ALA A 46 5.26 2.04 15.49
C ALA A 46 4.13 3.04 15.23
N GLY A 47 3.39 3.39 16.28
CA GLY A 47 2.26 4.31 16.16
C GLY A 47 1.15 3.75 15.26
N ASP A 48 0.68 4.55 14.29
CA ASP A 48 -0.48 4.25 13.46
C ASP A 48 -0.11 3.86 12.00
N GLY A 49 1.20 3.65 11.70
CA GLY A 49 1.64 3.32 10.33
C GLY A 49 1.32 1.90 9.87
N HIS A 50 1.25 0.94 10.79
CA HIS A 50 0.93 -0.47 10.59
C HIS A 50 1.72 -1.14 9.46
N THR A 51 3.02 -0.80 9.33
CA THR A 51 3.96 -1.49 8.44
C THR A 51 4.68 -2.63 9.15
N PHE A 52 5.42 -3.46 8.43
CA PHE A 52 6.18 -4.58 9.00
C PHE A 52 7.61 -4.64 8.44
N PRO A 53 8.62 -5.08 9.23
CA PRO A 53 10.01 -5.07 8.82
C PRO A 53 10.47 -6.35 8.12
N GLY A 54 9.56 -7.25 7.81
CA GLY A 54 9.85 -8.61 7.37
C GLY A 54 10.41 -8.74 5.96
N ALA A 55 10.71 -9.97 5.57
CA ALA A 55 11.27 -10.30 4.26
C ALA A 55 10.16 -10.48 3.23
N VAL A 56 10.19 -9.66 2.18
CA VAL A 56 9.27 -9.70 1.05
C VAL A 56 10.02 -9.31 -0.23
N VAL A 57 9.58 -9.79 -1.39
CA VAL A 57 10.02 -9.28 -2.70
C VAL A 57 8.94 -8.36 -3.29
N PRO A 58 9.27 -7.48 -4.26
CA PRO A 58 8.27 -6.61 -4.87
C PRO A 58 7.06 -7.41 -5.36
N PHE A 59 5.87 -7.02 -4.90
CA PHE A 59 4.59 -7.67 -5.23
C PHE A 59 4.53 -9.18 -4.90
N GLY A 60 5.33 -9.66 -3.95
CA GLY A 60 5.38 -11.08 -3.59
C GLY A 60 4.11 -11.58 -2.92
N MET A 61 3.75 -12.86 -3.16
CA MET A 61 2.64 -13.53 -2.49
C MET A 61 2.98 -13.85 -1.04
N VAL A 62 4.23 -14.23 -0.76
CA VAL A 62 4.73 -14.45 0.59
C VAL A 62 5.21 -13.13 1.19
N GLN A 63 4.70 -12.84 2.37
CA GLN A 63 5.10 -11.69 3.18
C GLN A 63 5.48 -12.21 4.56
N LEU A 64 6.77 -12.60 4.70
CA LEU A 64 7.32 -13.23 5.88
C LEU A 64 7.78 -12.16 6.88
N SER A 65 7.23 -12.17 8.09
CA SER A 65 7.59 -11.19 9.12
C SER A 65 7.58 -11.80 10.52
N PRO A 66 8.33 -11.22 11.48
CA PRO A 66 8.09 -11.50 12.89
C PRO A 66 6.72 -10.97 13.30
N ASP A 67 6.04 -11.71 14.19
CA ASP A 67 4.86 -11.29 14.93
C ASP A 67 5.26 -11.06 16.39
N THR A 68 5.01 -9.86 16.92
CA THR A 68 5.52 -9.49 18.23
C THR A 68 4.56 -9.83 19.36
N GLN A 69 3.29 -9.55 19.19
CA GLN A 69 2.25 -9.90 20.17
C GLN A 69 0.94 -10.24 19.47
N ILE A 70 0.09 -11.00 20.17
CA ILE A 70 -1.28 -11.25 19.76
C ILE A 70 -2.19 -10.68 20.85
N ARG A 71 -2.92 -9.65 20.52
CA ARG A 71 -3.80 -8.94 21.44
C ARG A 71 -5.26 -9.33 21.29
N PRO A 72 -6.07 -9.22 22.37
CA PRO A 72 -7.52 -9.31 22.26
C PRO A 72 -8.07 -8.30 21.24
N ARG A 73 -9.18 -8.63 20.59
CA ARG A 73 -9.80 -7.81 19.54
C ARG A 73 -9.99 -6.34 19.90
N GLN A 74 -10.28 -6.02 21.16
CA GLN A 74 -10.53 -4.66 21.62
C GLN A 74 -9.29 -3.76 21.59
N GLU A 75 -8.10 -4.35 21.53
CA GLU A 75 -6.82 -3.64 21.51
C GLU A 75 -6.01 -3.94 20.25
N ALA A 76 -6.60 -4.71 19.32
CA ALA A 76 -5.83 -5.47 18.34
C ALA A 76 -5.38 -4.65 17.14
N TYR A 77 -6.07 -3.55 16.79
CA TYR A 77 -5.77 -2.83 15.56
C TYR A 77 -4.34 -2.28 15.54
N GLY A 78 -3.79 -1.87 16.66
CA GLY A 78 -2.38 -1.48 16.78
C GLY A 78 -1.37 -2.56 16.33
N TRP A 79 -1.80 -3.82 16.18
CA TRP A 79 -0.98 -4.96 15.68
C TRP A 79 -1.47 -5.48 14.32
N ALA A 80 -2.15 -4.64 13.54
CA ALA A 80 -2.69 -5.02 12.24
C ALA A 80 -1.65 -5.58 11.27
N ALA A 81 -0.39 -5.15 11.39
CA ALA A 81 0.74 -5.67 10.62
C ALA A 81 1.49 -6.86 11.28
N GLY A 82 1.05 -7.34 12.45
CA GLY A 82 1.70 -8.44 13.19
C GLY A 82 2.92 -8.01 14.00
N TYR A 83 3.67 -7.03 13.55
CA TYR A 83 4.84 -6.46 14.23
C TYR A 83 4.53 -5.07 14.77
N ARG A 84 5.03 -4.78 15.98
CA ARG A 84 5.02 -3.45 16.55
C ARG A 84 6.37 -3.15 17.21
N TYR A 85 6.97 -2.02 16.84
CA TYR A 85 8.34 -1.68 17.24
C TYR A 85 8.48 -1.48 18.76
N GLU A 86 7.44 -1.06 19.48
CA GLU A 86 7.48 -0.89 20.95
C GLU A 86 7.49 -2.21 21.71
N ASP A 87 7.27 -3.34 21.07
CA ASP A 87 7.25 -4.64 21.70
C ASP A 87 8.67 -5.22 21.90
N HIS A 88 8.82 -6.10 22.88
CA HIS A 88 10.07 -6.76 23.21
C HIS A 88 9.98 -8.28 23.24
N THR A 89 8.91 -8.84 22.65
CA THR A 89 8.70 -10.28 22.54
C THR A 89 8.25 -10.65 21.13
N ILE A 90 8.79 -11.75 20.61
CA ILE A 90 8.40 -12.37 19.34
C ILE A 90 7.62 -13.63 19.65
N VAL A 91 6.43 -13.74 19.05
CA VAL A 91 5.58 -14.95 19.09
C VAL A 91 6.05 -15.96 18.06
N GLY A 92 6.54 -15.49 16.93
CA GLY A 92 7.07 -16.33 15.85
C GLY A 92 7.18 -15.54 14.55
N PHE A 93 7.28 -16.28 13.45
CA PHE A 93 7.43 -15.75 12.10
C PHE A 93 6.32 -16.31 11.22
N SER A 94 5.38 -15.47 10.79
CA SER A 94 4.28 -15.88 9.92
C SER A 94 4.47 -15.37 8.48
N HIS A 95 3.66 -15.88 7.54
CA HIS A 95 3.94 -15.76 6.10
C HIS A 95 2.96 -14.88 5.35
N THR A 96 1.99 -14.26 6.03
CA THR A 96 1.00 -13.37 5.42
C THR A 96 0.79 -12.13 6.27
N HIS A 97 1.11 -10.96 5.67
CA HIS A 97 0.98 -9.63 6.27
C HIS A 97 0.53 -8.64 5.21
N PHE A 98 0.04 -7.47 5.64
CA PHE A 98 -0.14 -6.29 4.79
C PHE A 98 0.68 -5.12 5.31
N SER A 99 1.11 -4.25 4.41
CA SER A 99 1.75 -2.99 4.78
C SER A 99 0.70 -1.91 4.98
N GLY A 100 0.54 -1.47 6.22
CA GLY A 100 -0.34 -0.35 6.56
C GLY A 100 -1.75 -0.72 6.99
N THR A 101 -2.11 -1.97 7.01
CA THR A 101 -3.39 -2.47 7.51
C THR A 101 -3.30 -3.97 7.77
N GLY A 102 -4.36 -4.58 8.26
CA GLY A 102 -4.45 -6.02 8.40
C GLY A 102 -5.64 -6.46 9.24
N HIS A 103 -5.92 -7.76 9.18
CA HIS A 103 -7.01 -8.34 9.92
C HIS A 103 -6.71 -9.78 10.34
N SER A 104 -7.58 -10.36 11.14
CA SER A 104 -7.46 -11.71 11.71
C SER A 104 -7.34 -12.84 10.70
N ASP A 105 -7.58 -12.60 9.42
CA ASP A 105 -7.33 -13.58 8.35
C ASP A 105 -5.85 -13.87 8.14
N LEU A 106 -4.97 -12.91 8.48
CA LEU A 106 -3.53 -12.96 8.27
C LEU A 106 -2.79 -13.63 9.45
N GLY A 107 -1.46 -13.68 9.36
CA GLY A 107 -0.63 -14.39 10.34
C GLY A 107 -0.60 -15.89 10.11
N ASP A 108 -0.69 -16.32 8.84
CA ASP A 108 -0.73 -17.73 8.49
C ASP A 108 0.63 -18.41 8.65
N VAL A 109 0.58 -19.69 9.08
CA VAL A 109 1.74 -20.58 9.10
C VAL A 109 2.87 -20.00 9.97
N LEU A 110 2.57 -19.75 11.23
CA LEU A 110 3.57 -19.22 12.17
C LEU A 110 4.56 -20.32 12.57
N LEU A 111 5.85 -20.02 12.41
CA LEU A 111 6.96 -20.86 12.85
C LEU A 111 7.72 -20.18 13.99
N MET A 112 8.07 -20.98 15.03
CA MET A 112 8.93 -20.52 16.12
C MET A 112 10.02 -21.54 16.40
N PRO A 113 11.32 -21.21 16.20
CA PRO A 113 12.42 -22.08 16.59
C PRO A 113 12.66 -22.00 18.10
N VAL A 114 12.76 -23.14 18.74
CA VAL A 114 12.89 -23.30 20.19
C VAL A 114 14.08 -24.20 20.50
N ALA A 115 14.95 -23.79 21.43
CA ALA A 115 16.01 -24.61 21.97
C ALA A 115 15.65 -25.09 23.39
N GLY A 116 15.93 -26.37 23.72
CA GLY A 116 15.67 -26.94 25.03
C GLY A 116 14.27 -27.55 25.17
N ALA A 117 13.52 -27.25 26.22
CA ALA A 117 12.22 -27.85 26.46
C ALA A 117 11.13 -27.22 25.57
N VAL A 118 10.39 -28.03 24.84
CA VAL A 118 9.27 -27.60 24.00
C VAL A 118 8.00 -27.35 24.81
N ARG A 119 7.36 -26.22 24.56
CA ARG A 119 6.01 -25.91 25.00
C ARG A 119 5.14 -25.59 23.77
N LEU A 120 3.89 -26.00 23.81
CA LEU A 120 2.95 -25.75 22.71
C LEU A 120 2.01 -24.55 22.98
N GLU A 121 2.05 -24.04 24.20
CA GLU A 121 1.32 -22.81 24.55
C GLU A 121 2.17 -21.61 24.16
N ARG A 122 1.51 -20.52 23.72
CA ARG A 122 2.21 -19.26 23.37
C ARG A 122 2.96 -18.69 24.57
N GLY A 123 2.34 -18.74 25.72
CA GLY A 123 2.81 -18.13 26.95
C GLY A 123 2.35 -16.68 27.09
N ASP A 124 2.72 -16.10 28.22
CA ASP A 124 2.43 -14.71 28.55
C ASP A 124 3.74 -13.90 28.39
N PRO A 125 3.78 -12.84 27.59
CA PRO A 125 4.94 -11.98 27.44
C PRO A 125 5.46 -11.41 28.77
N GLN A 126 4.58 -11.24 29.78
CA GLN A 126 4.96 -10.79 31.11
C GLN A 126 5.60 -11.88 31.97
N HIS A 127 5.47 -13.15 31.57
CA HIS A 127 6.00 -14.31 32.26
C HIS A 127 6.88 -15.14 31.32
N PRO A 128 8.14 -14.71 31.07
CA PRO A 128 9.07 -15.42 30.20
C PRO A 128 9.21 -16.90 30.58
N GLY A 129 9.22 -17.79 29.59
CA GLY A 129 9.27 -19.23 29.79
C GLY A 129 7.91 -19.88 30.11
N SER A 130 6.79 -19.14 30.15
CA SER A 130 5.45 -19.74 30.28
C SER A 130 4.97 -20.43 28.99
N GLY A 131 5.59 -20.15 27.86
CA GLY A 131 5.28 -20.74 26.56
C GLY A 131 6.45 -20.70 25.60
N TYR A 132 6.16 -20.73 24.28
CA TYR A 132 7.20 -20.71 23.23
C TYR A 132 7.61 -19.30 22.79
N THR A 133 6.92 -18.22 23.17
CA THR A 133 7.28 -16.81 22.87
C THR A 133 8.66 -16.48 23.46
N SER A 134 9.44 -15.69 22.77
CA SER A 134 10.78 -15.28 23.21
C SER A 134 10.94 -13.78 23.28
N ARG A 135 11.67 -13.30 24.27
CA ARG A 135 12.17 -11.94 24.31
C ARG A 135 13.19 -11.72 23.19
N PHE A 136 13.32 -10.47 22.78
CA PHE A 136 14.33 -9.99 21.84
C PHE A 136 14.72 -8.54 22.16
N SER A 137 15.83 -8.11 21.57
CA SER A 137 16.28 -6.73 21.62
C SER A 137 16.43 -6.17 20.21
N HIS A 138 15.98 -4.93 19.98
CA HIS A 138 16.20 -4.21 18.73
C HIS A 138 17.68 -4.10 18.34
N ALA A 139 18.60 -4.13 19.33
CA ALA A 139 20.04 -4.18 19.06
C ALA A 139 20.47 -5.45 18.31
N SER A 140 19.68 -6.53 18.36
CA SER A 140 19.91 -7.78 17.64
C SER A 140 19.17 -7.86 16.31
N GLU A 141 18.24 -6.94 16.04
CA GLU A 141 17.49 -6.91 14.80
C GLU A 141 18.29 -6.32 13.64
N ARG A 142 18.03 -6.85 12.48
CA ARG A 142 18.47 -6.29 11.22
C ARG A 142 17.37 -6.49 10.18
N ALA A 143 16.88 -5.42 9.57
CA ALA A 143 15.96 -5.45 8.46
C ALA A 143 16.57 -4.73 7.24
N GLU A 144 16.41 -5.31 6.08
CA GLU A 144 16.68 -4.70 4.77
C GLU A 144 15.67 -5.28 3.75
N PRO A 145 15.41 -4.63 2.62
CA PRO A 145 14.44 -5.18 1.67
C PRO A 145 14.75 -6.64 1.30
N GLY A 146 13.79 -7.54 1.55
CA GLY A 146 13.95 -8.97 1.30
C GLY A 146 14.69 -9.77 2.37
N TYR A 147 15.05 -9.18 3.51
CA TYR A 147 15.75 -9.88 4.58
C TYR A 147 15.42 -9.29 5.96
N TYR A 148 15.27 -10.20 6.93
CA TYR A 148 15.15 -9.87 8.34
C TYR A 148 15.95 -10.85 9.20
N ALA A 149 16.48 -10.39 10.32
CA ALA A 149 17.18 -11.25 11.28
C ALA A 149 17.09 -10.73 12.72
N VAL A 150 16.99 -11.66 13.68
CA VAL A 150 16.89 -11.35 15.11
C VAL A 150 17.47 -12.48 15.96
N THR A 151 17.89 -12.19 17.18
CA THR A 151 18.24 -13.19 18.17
C THR A 151 17.11 -13.35 19.18
N LEU A 152 16.58 -14.58 19.30
CA LEU A 152 15.58 -14.97 20.28
C LEU A 152 16.31 -15.24 21.60
N GLU A 153 16.21 -14.32 22.55
CA GLU A 153 17.06 -14.28 23.76
C GLU A 153 16.82 -15.46 24.70
N ASP A 154 15.54 -15.87 24.86
CA ASP A 154 15.20 -16.97 25.77
C ASP A 154 15.71 -18.33 25.29
N TYR A 155 16.02 -18.45 24.00
CA TYR A 155 16.52 -19.68 23.37
C TYR A 155 17.95 -19.58 22.87
N GLY A 156 18.53 -18.38 22.81
CA GLY A 156 19.84 -18.17 22.19
C GLY A 156 19.85 -18.52 20.70
N VAL A 157 18.69 -18.48 20.03
CA VAL A 157 18.56 -18.85 18.62
C VAL A 157 18.70 -17.62 17.75
N ARG A 158 19.59 -17.66 16.77
CA ARG A 158 19.64 -16.67 15.69
C ARG A 158 18.68 -17.08 14.59
N ALA A 159 17.65 -16.28 14.33
CA ALA A 159 16.72 -16.45 13.23
C ALA A 159 17.05 -15.46 12.12
N GLU A 160 17.11 -15.95 10.88
CA GLU A 160 17.29 -15.16 9.66
C GLU A 160 16.19 -15.56 8.66
N LEU A 161 15.61 -14.57 7.99
CA LEU A 161 14.47 -14.72 7.10
C LEU A 161 14.79 -14.11 5.74
N THR A 162 14.39 -14.78 4.67
CA THR A 162 14.36 -14.21 3.32
C THR A 162 13.19 -14.78 2.53
N ALA A 163 12.79 -14.12 1.44
CA ALA A 163 11.64 -14.54 0.64
C ALA A 163 11.92 -14.43 -0.86
N GLY A 164 11.27 -15.30 -1.61
CA GLY A 164 10.99 -15.19 -3.03
C GLY A 164 9.52 -14.85 -3.27
N ALA A 165 9.04 -15.04 -4.50
CA ALA A 165 7.68 -14.66 -4.87
C ALA A 165 6.59 -15.47 -4.13
N ARG A 166 6.78 -16.79 -3.98
CA ARG A 166 5.82 -17.73 -3.38
C ARG A 166 6.41 -18.55 -2.25
N VAL A 167 7.70 -18.39 -1.97
CA VAL A 167 8.44 -19.21 -1.01
C VAL A 167 9.24 -18.32 -0.08
N ALA A 168 9.14 -18.58 1.22
CA ALA A 168 10.02 -18.05 2.24
C ALA A 168 11.12 -19.07 2.57
N MET A 169 12.29 -18.57 3.02
CA MET A 169 13.32 -19.42 3.61
C MET A 169 13.78 -18.85 4.96
N HIS A 170 13.82 -19.70 5.95
CA HIS A 170 14.34 -19.41 7.29
C HIS A 170 15.67 -20.11 7.47
N ARG A 171 16.59 -19.48 8.21
CA ARG A 171 17.84 -20.05 8.70
C ARG A 171 17.89 -19.86 10.21
N TYR A 172 17.89 -20.98 10.95
CA TYR A 172 17.93 -20.99 12.40
C TYR A 172 19.26 -21.53 12.91
N GLY A 173 20.00 -20.71 13.63
CA GLY A 173 21.23 -21.07 14.32
C GLY A 173 20.94 -21.40 15.77
N PHE A 174 20.98 -22.69 16.13
CA PHE A 174 20.73 -23.16 17.50
C PHE A 174 22.01 -23.18 18.33
N PRO A 175 21.95 -22.93 19.65
CA PRO A 175 23.08 -23.08 20.54
C PRO A 175 23.52 -24.57 20.62
N ALA A 176 24.83 -24.78 20.71
CA ALA A 176 25.39 -26.11 20.75
C ALA A 176 24.92 -26.89 22.02
N GLY A 177 24.67 -28.20 21.88
CA GLY A 177 24.31 -29.09 22.98
C GLY A 177 22.88 -28.97 23.50
N GLN A 178 22.05 -28.12 22.87
CA GLN A 178 20.62 -28.02 23.21
C GLN A 178 19.77 -28.78 22.17
N PRO A 179 18.67 -29.44 22.60
CA PRO A 179 17.67 -29.94 21.65
C PRO A 179 17.11 -28.81 20.77
N ALA A 180 16.99 -29.06 19.47
CA ALA A 180 16.49 -28.11 18.50
C ALA A 180 15.06 -28.49 18.05
N HIS A 181 14.15 -27.54 18.10
CA HIS A 181 12.75 -27.74 17.74
C HIS A 181 12.23 -26.59 16.89
N VAL A 182 11.19 -26.88 16.09
CA VAL A 182 10.38 -25.83 15.41
C VAL A 182 8.92 -26.05 15.78
N VAL A 183 8.31 -25.08 16.41
CA VAL A 183 6.86 -25.03 16.64
C VAL A 183 6.19 -24.47 15.40
N LEU A 184 5.14 -25.15 14.90
CA LEU A 184 4.22 -24.68 13.87
C LEU A 184 2.86 -24.43 14.53
N ASP A 185 2.43 -23.19 14.56
CA ASP A 185 1.15 -22.80 15.16
C ASP A 185 0.17 -22.33 14.07
N LEU A 186 -0.88 -23.10 13.82
CA LEU A 186 -1.96 -22.77 12.89
C LEU A 186 -3.13 -22.03 13.58
N ARG A 187 -3.07 -21.84 14.91
CA ARG A 187 -4.05 -21.09 15.68
C ARG A 187 -3.86 -19.58 15.55
N THR A 188 -2.64 -19.16 15.28
CA THR A 188 -2.21 -17.76 15.28
C THR A 188 -2.89 -16.96 14.19
N SER A 189 -3.20 -15.72 14.49
CA SER A 189 -3.65 -14.64 13.58
C SER A 189 -3.26 -13.31 14.19
N LEU A 190 -3.36 -12.24 13.42
CA LEU A 190 -3.02 -10.89 13.90
C LEU A 190 -3.91 -10.44 15.05
N TYR A 191 -5.18 -10.85 15.06
CA TYR A 191 -6.09 -10.65 16.19
C TYR A 191 -6.47 -11.98 16.82
N ASP A 192 -6.68 -12.01 18.11
CA ASP A 192 -7.08 -13.21 18.80
C ASP A 192 -8.55 -13.12 19.26
N TYR A 193 -9.42 -13.88 18.60
CA TYR A 193 -10.80 -14.08 19.03
C TYR A 193 -11.29 -15.50 18.69
N PRO A 194 -12.26 -16.03 19.47
CA PRO A 194 -12.75 -17.40 19.27
C PRO A 194 -13.34 -17.62 17.87
N GLY A 195 -13.01 -18.75 17.26
CA GLY A 195 -13.61 -19.21 16.02
C GLY A 195 -13.13 -18.52 14.75
N LYS A 196 -12.02 -17.78 14.77
CA LYS A 196 -11.41 -17.20 13.58
C LYS A 196 -10.77 -18.23 12.65
N VAL A 197 -10.22 -19.32 13.17
CA VAL A 197 -9.83 -20.48 12.39
C VAL A 197 -11.04 -21.39 12.30
N LEU A 198 -11.56 -21.58 11.10
CA LEU A 198 -12.73 -22.41 10.83
C LEU A 198 -12.36 -23.88 10.80
N TRP A 199 -11.27 -24.17 10.08
CA TRP A 199 -10.70 -25.51 9.98
C TRP A 199 -9.24 -25.44 9.55
N SER A 200 -8.45 -26.45 9.95
CA SER A 200 -7.09 -26.64 9.51
C SER A 200 -6.72 -28.12 9.43
N ARG A 201 -5.71 -28.41 8.63
CA ARG A 201 -5.13 -29.73 8.49
C ARG A 201 -3.61 -29.64 8.46
N LEU A 202 -2.96 -30.64 9.06
CA LEU A 202 -1.53 -30.79 9.08
C LEU A 202 -1.18 -32.25 8.75
N ARG A 203 -0.22 -32.46 7.84
CA ARG A 203 0.31 -33.75 7.41
C ARG A 203 1.83 -33.72 7.39
N VAL A 204 2.42 -34.71 8.04
CA VAL A 204 3.85 -35.02 7.92
C VAL A 204 4.04 -35.99 6.77
N ARG A 205 4.91 -35.68 5.84
CA ARG A 205 5.19 -36.42 4.62
C ARG A 205 6.66 -36.83 4.59
N GLY A 206 6.94 -38.13 4.71
CA GLY A 206 8.34 -38.61 4.81
C GLY A 206 9.02 -38.11 6.09
N THR A 207 10.30 -37.76 5.96
CA THR A 207 11.13 -37.39 7.11
C THR A 207 11.45 -35.90 7.21
N ASP A 208 11.04 -35.10 6.24
CA ASP A 208 11.48 -33.68 6.12
C ASP A 208 10.39 -32.72 5.67
N THR A 209 9.22 -33.19 5.30
CA THR A 209 8.19 -32.37 4.67
C THR A 209 6.91 -32.38 5.49
N VAL A 210 6.29 -31.20 5.60
CA VAL A 210 4.99 -30.98 6.22
C VAL A 210 4.12 -30.21 5.27
N SER A 211 2.84 -30.55 5.12
CA SER A 211 1.88 -29.82 4.34
C SER A 211 0.55 -29.68 5.08
N GLY A 212 -0.26 -28.74 4.66
CA GLY A 212 -1.55 -28.53 5.26
C GLY A 212 -2.35 -27.41 4.61
N PHE A 213 -3.43 -27.07 5.25
CA PHE A 213 -4.19 -25.89 4.92
C PHE A 213 -4.80 -25.28 6.18
N ARG A 214 -5.23 -24.02 5.99
CA ARG A 214 -5.95 -23.27 7.00
C ARG A 214 -7.09 -22.54 6.33
N GLU A 215 -8.28 -22.61 6.93
CA GLU A 215 -9.47 -21.84 6.54
C GLU A 215 -9.80 -20.89 7.67
N THR A 216 -9.98 -19.63 7.33
CA THR A 216 -10.18 -18.55 8.30
C THR A 216 -11.43 -17.75 8.01
N ARG A 217 -11.85 -16.97 8.99
CA ARG A 217 -12.83 -15.90 8.83
C ARG A 217 -12.32 -14.62 9.50
N GLY A 218 -12.61 -13.53 8.84
CA GLY A 218 -12.28 -12.17 9.26
C GLY A 218 -12.96 -11.23 8.29
N TRP A 219 -12.20 -10.46 7.56
CA TRP A 219 -12.69 -9.75 6.39
C TRP A 219 -13.09 -10.69 5.26
N ALA A 220 -12.36 -11.80 5.08
CA ALA A 220 -12.59 -12.79 4.02
C ALA A 220 -13.13 -14.11 4.61
N PRO A 221 -14.46 -14.26 4.82
CA PRO A 221 -15.03 -15.46 5.39
C PRO A 221 -14.83 -16.69 4.50
N GLY A 222 -14.21 -17.76 5.08
CA GLY A 222 -13.93 -18.99 4.34
C GLY A 222 -12.69 -18.91 3.44
N ARG A 223 -11.82 -17.93 3.66
CA ARG A 223 -10.54 -17.84 2.97
C ARG A 223 -9.69 -19.07 3.27
N GLN A 224 -9.19 -19.74 2.22
CA GLN A 224 -8.37 -20.93 2.31
C GLN A 224 -6.94 -20.62 1.87
N LEU A 225 -5.98 -20.97 2.73
CA LEU A 225 -4.56 -20.93 2.43
C LEU A 225 -3.95 -22.33 2.62
N TYR A 226 -3.32 -22.85 1.59
CA TYR A 226 -2.56 -24.09 1.62
C TYR A 226 -1.08 -23.77 1.76
N PHE A 227 -0.34 -24.69 2.42
CA PHE A 227 1.08 -24.53 2.65
C PHE A 227 1.85 -25.82 2.52
N ALA A 228 3.14 -25.69 2.25
CA ALA A 228 4.12 -26.76 2.32
C ALA A 228 5.40 -26.25 2.99
N LEU A 229 5.90 -27.00 3.97
CA LEU A 229 7.19 -26.78 4.60
C LEU A 229 8.14 -27.92 4.25
N ARG A 230 9.42 -27.58 4.07
CA ARG A 230 10.47 -28.60 3.97
C ARG A 230 11.64 -28.17 4.86
N PHE A 231 12.22 -29.14 5.58
CA PHE A 231 13.36 -28.97 6.49
C PHE A 231 14.62 -29.52 5.87
N SER A 232 15.74 -28.86 6.07
CA SER A 232 17.06 -29.32 5.57
C SER A 232 17.63 -30.48 6.38
N LEU A 233 17.07 -30.80 7.54
CA LEU A 233 17.41 -31.92 8.41
C LEU A 233 16.20 -32.80 8.60
N PRO A 234 16.40 -34.13 8.82
CA PRO A 234 15.28 -35.03 9.06
C PRO A 234 14.60 -34.74 10.41
N ILE A 235 13.29 -34.81 10.43
CA ILE A 235 12.45 -34.81 11.64
C ILE A 235 12.75 -36.10 12.42
N THR A 236 13.24 -35.95 13.64
CA THR A 236 13.57 -37.11 14.53
C THR A 236 12.44 -37.41 15.52
N GLY A 237 11.53 -36.47 15.72
CA GLY A 237 10.34 -36.62 16.55
C GLY A 237 9.32 -35.55 16.21
N GLN A 238 8.07 -35.80 16.53
CA GLN A 238 6.98 -34.84 16.28
C GLN A 238 5.91 -34.95 17.36
N LEU A 239 5.25 -33.85 17.65
CA LEU A 239 4.09 -33.76 18.52
C LEU A 239 3.02 -32.91 17.83
N LEU A 240 1.89 -33.51 17.47
CA LEU A 240 0.75 -32.82 16.87
C LEU A 240 -0.40 -32.80 17.89
N ARG A 241 -0.95 -31.61 18.13
CA ARG A 241 -2.05 -31.42 19.09
C ARG A 241 -3.13 -30.53 18.50
N ASP A 242 -4.40 -30.84 18.72
CA ASP A 242 -5.51 -29.90 18.71
C ASP A 242 -5.76 -29.47 20.16
N THR A 243 -5.61 -28.15 20.44
CA THR A 243 -5.76 -27.63 21.81
C THR A 243 -7.24 -27.40 22.19
N GLU A 244 -8.17 -27.42 21.24
CA GLU A 244 -9.60 -27.41 21.52
C GLU A 244 -10.14 -28.77 21.94
N GLY A 245 -9.37 -29.82 21.70
CA GLY A 245 -9.74 -31.22 21.97
C GLY A 245 -10.53 -31.82 20.81
N GLU A 246 -10.89 -33.09 20.97
CA GLU A 246 -11.69 -33.80 19.97
C GLU A 246 -13.09 -33.18 19.89
N LEU A 247 -13.60 -33.02 18.66
CA LEU A 247 -14.98 -32.56 18.44
C LEU A 247 -15.94 -33.47 19.23
N PRO A 248 -16.98 -32.92 19.88
CA PRO A 248 -17.86 -33.67 20.79
C PRO A 248 -18.78 -34.66 20.08
N TYR A 249 -18.44 -35.11 18.87
CA TYR A 249 -19.17 -36.15 18.18
C TYR A 249 -18.73 -37.51 18.68
N ARG A 250 -19.58 -38.13 19.53
CA ARG A 250 -19.31 -39.42 20.18
C ARG A 250 -19.61 -40.62 19.29
N GLY A 251 -19.78 -40.49 18.00
CA GLY A 251 -20.20 -41.60 17.14
C GLY A 251 -19.15 -42.66 16.92
N PHE A 252 -18.08 -42.32 16.24
CA PHE A 252 -17.04 -43.25 15.83
C PHE A 252 -15.67 -42.58 15.83
N PRO A 253 -15.10 -42.25 17.00
CA PRO A 253 -13.76 -41.69 17.03
C PRO A 253 -12.77 -42.75 16.49
N PRO A 254 -11.80 -42.36 15.67
CA PRO A 254 -10.70 -43.23 15.31
C PRO A 254 -9.99 -43.66 16.59
N PRO A 255 -9.50 -44.90 16.66
CA PRO A 255 -8.75 -45.39 17.83
C PRO A 255 -7.58 -44.42 18.10
N ALA A 256 -7.48 -43.97 19.36
CA ALA A 256 -6.37 -43.13 19.78
C ALA A 256 -5.05 -43.81 19.44
N ALA A 257 -4.12 -43.08 18.80
CA ALA A 257 -2.78 -43.58 18.59
C ALA A 257 -2.16 -43.93 19.96
N LYS A 258 -1.56 -45.10 20.08
CA LYS A 258 -0.89 -45.54 21.34
C LYS A 258 0.20 -44.55 21.77
N ASP A 259 0.83 -43.91 20.79
CA ASP A 259 1.82 -42.86 20.99
C ASP A 259 1.35 -41.58 20.20
N PRO A 260 1.05 -40.46 20.88
CA PRO A 260 0.73 -39.22 20.22
C PRO A 260 1.81 -38.73 19.24
N ARG A 261 3.06 -39.12 19.44
CA ARG A 261 4.21 -38.82 18.56
C ARG A 261 4.19 -39.60 17.25
N ALA A 262 3.41 -40.70 17.18
CA ALA A 262 3.25 -41.49 15.95
C ALA A 262 2.22 -40.92 14.97
N ARG A 263 1.51 -39.86 15.33
CA ARG A 263 0.53 -39.20 14.42
C ARG A 263 1.25 -38.52 13.27
N ALA A 264 0.90 -38.88 12.03
CA ALA A 264 1.40 -38.26 10.83
C ALA A 264 0.42 -37.22 10.23
N GLN A 265 -0.82 -37.21 10.72
CA GLN A 265 -1.86 -36.25 10.28
C GLN A 265 -2.76 -35.87 11.44
N LEU A 266 -3.21 -34.60 11.41
CA LEU A 266 -4.21 -34.08 12.33
C LEU A 266 -5.07 -33.04 11.60
N GLU A 267 -6.37 -33.02 11.92
CA GLU A 267 -7.34 -32.04 11.47
C GLU A 267 -8.07 -31.47 12.68
N GLY A 268 -8.42 -30.18 12.64
CA GLY A 268 -9.11 -29.51 13.74
C GLY A 268 -9.05 -27.98 13.59
N ARG A 269 -9.54 -27.29 14.62
CA ARG A 269 -9.60 -25.82 14.62
C ARG A 269 -8.41 -25.17 15.31
N GLN A 270 -7.78 -25.86 16.27
CA GLN A 270 -6.75 -25.27 17.13
C GLN A 270 -5.44 -26.09 17.06
N LEU A 271 -4.93 -26.28 15.82
CA LEU A 271 -3.77 -27.14 15.58
C LEU A 271 -2.46 -26.42 15.91
N VAL A 272 -1.62 -27.13 16.67
CA VAL A 272 -0.23 -26.76 16.91
C VAL A 272 0.63 -28.01 16.83
N ALA A 273 1.85 -27.88 16.30
CA ALA A 273 2.80 -28.97 16.21
C ALA A 273 4.19 -28.53 16.68
N ALA A 274 4.99 -29.50 17.15
CA ALA A 274 6.41 -29.31 17.31
C ALA A 274 7.15 -30.44 16.58
N PHE A 275 8.25 -30.10 15.95
CA PHE A 275 9.14 -31.02 15.23
C PHE A 275 10.52 -30.97 15.86
N ASP A 276 11.07 -32.14 16.16
CA ASP A 276 12.37 -32.31 16.77
C ASP A 276 13.44 -32.56 15.70
N PHE A 277 14.61 -31.97 15.89
CA PHE A 277 15.75 -32.12 14.98
C PHE A 277 16.99 -32.57 15.70
N PRO A 278 17.99 -33.19 15.01
CA PRO A 278 19.24 -33.55 15.63
C PRO A 278 19.91 -32.35 16.30
N ALA A 279 20.27 -32.50 17.58
CA ALA A 279 21.03 -31.47 18.31
C ALA A 279 22.39 -31.32 17.65
N ALA A 280 22.69 -30.07 17.21
CA ALA A 280 23.98 -30.01 16.76
C ALA A 280 24.77 -28.99 16.02
N GLY A 281 24.94 -27.83 16.40
CA GLY A 281 25.93 -26.90 15.80
C GLY A 281 25.82 -26.68 14.27
N LYS A 282 24.77 -27.15 13.63
CA LYS A 282 24.41 -26.87 12.23
C LYS A 282 23.18 -26.01 12.18
N SER A 283 23.15 -25.07 11.26
CA SER A 283 21.96 -24.29 10.99
C SER A 283 20.88 -25.18 10.38
N LEU A 284 19.65 -25.05 10.87
CA LEU A 284 18.46 -25.62 10.26
C LEU A 284 17.90 -24.63 9.25
N LEU A 285 17.75 -25.06 7.98
CA LEU A 285 17.02 -24.31 6.97
C LEU A 285 15.60 -24.84 6.88
N VAL A 286 14.64 -23.92 6.73
CA VAL A 286 13.23 -24.26 6.53
C VAL A 286 12.73 -23.47 5.33
N LYS A 287 12.17 -24.16 4.35
CA LYS A 287 11.44 -23.54 3.24
C LYS A 287 9.95 -23.63 3.49
N VAL A 288 9.23 -22.54 3.24
CA VAL A 288 7.77 -22.47 3.36
C VAL A 288 7.19 -21.88 2.10
N ALA A 289 6.36 -22.65 1.41
CA ALA A 289 5.57 -22.18 0.28
C ALA A 289 4.11 -22.09 0.67
N ILE A 290 3.42 -21.08 0.10
CA ILE A 290 1.97 -20.94 0.21
C ILE A 290 1.31 -21.08 -1.15
N SER A 291 0.02 -21.43 -1.15
CA SER A 291 -0.80 -21.58 -2.36
C SER A 291 -2.26 -21.28 -2.04
N PRO A 292 -2.97 -20.60 -2.94
CA PRO A 292 -4.42 -20.42 -2.83
C PRO A 292 -5.22 -21.65 -3.29
N VAL A 293 -4.57 -22.67 -3.85
CA VAL A 293 -5.24 -23.76 -4.58
C VAL A 293 -5.23 -25.08 -3.82
N SER A 294 -4.04 -25.58 -3.47
CA SER A 294 -3.91 -26.91 -2.82
C SER A 294 -2.54 -27.11 -2.17
N GLU A 295 -2.45 -28.13 -1.27
CA GLU A 295 -1.18 -28.60 -0.71
C GLU A 295 -0.19 -29.04 -1.81
N GLN A 296 -0.71 -29.68 -2.88
CA GLN A 296 0.12 -30.10 -4.01
C GLN A 296 0.69 -28.90 -4.79
N SER A 297 -0.09 -27.84 -4.93
CA SER A 297 0.38 -26.60 -5.55
C SER A 297 1.42 -25.90 -4.67
N ALA A 298 1.23 -25.88 -3.36
CA ALA A 298 2.23 -25.34 -2.44
C ALA A 298 3.57 -26.10 -2.54
N LEU A 299 3.54 -27.43 -2.68
CA LEU A 299 4.74 -28.25 -2.94
C LEU A 299 5.38 -27.89 -4.29
N ALA A 300 4.57 -27.68 -5.34
CA ALA A 300 5.06 -27.29 -6.65
C ALA A 300 5.70 -25.89 -6.64
N ASN A 301 5.10 -24.93 -5.92
CA ASN A 301 5.67 -23.61 -5.69
C ASN A 301 7.02 -23.71 -4.98
N LEU A 302 7.10 -24.55 -3.95
CA LEU A 302 8.32 -24.77 -3.16
C LEU A 302 9.46 -25.33 -4.04
N ASP A 303 9.16 -26.30 -4.87
CA ASP A 303 10.14 -26.95 -5.74
C ASP A 303 10.59 -26.02 -6.90
N ALA A 304 9.70 -25.18 -7.40
CA ALA A 304 9.99 -24.26 -8.50
C ALA A 304 10.76 -23.00 -8.05
N ASP A 305 10.29 -22.34 -6.99
CA ASP A 305 10.85 -21.03 -6.58
C ASP A 305 12.08 -21.18 -5.64
N ALA A 306 12.25 -22.36 -4.99
CA ALA A 306 13.41 -22.63 -4.14
C ALA A 306 13.88 -24.10 -4.28
N PRO A 307 14.44 -24.49 -5.44
CA PRO A 307 14.82 -25.89 -5.69
C PRO A 307 15.96 -26.37 -4.78
N GLY A 308 16.88 -25.48 -4.38
CA GLY A 308 18.05 -25.79 -3.55
C GLY A 308 17.90 -25.34 -2.10
N TRP A 309 18.98 -25.57 -1.32
CA TRP A 309 19.10 -25.16 0.09
C TRP A 309 20.06 -23.98 0.29
N ASP A 310 20.21 -23.13 -0.73
CA ASP A 310 21.08 -21.96 -0.69
C ASP A 310 20.27 -20.73 -0.23
N PHE A 311 20.32 -20.45 1.07
CA PHE A 311 19.67 -19.29 1.69
C PHE A 311 20.25 -17.98 1.14
N ASP A 312 21.56 -17.92 0.97
CA ASP A 312 22.22 -16.67 0.57
C ASP A 312 21.96 -16.37 -0.91
N ALA A 313 21.80 -17.39 -1.76
CA ALA A 313 21.37 -17.20 -3.15
C ALA A 313 19.92 -16.66 -3.22
N LEU A 314 18.98 -17.16 -2.40
CA LEU A 314 17.59 -16.65 -2.37
C LEU A 314 17.58 -15.20 -1.86
N ARG A 315 18.33 -14.90 -0.80
CA ARG A 315 18.50 -13.54 -0.27
C ARG A 315 19.11 -12.61 -1.32
N HIS A 316 20.10 -13.07 -2.08
CA HIS A 316 20.69 -12.27 -3.15
C HIS A 316 19.68 -11.95 -4.25
N GLY A 317 18.86 -12.94 -4.67
CA GLY A 317 17.79 -12.73 -5.63
C GLY A 317 16.74 -11.72 -5.14
N ALA A 318 16.36 -11.77 -3.86
CA ALA A 318 15.47 -10.78 -3.26
C ALA A 318 16.09 -9.36 -3.27
N ARG A 319 17.38 -9.27 -2.94
CA ARG A 319 18.14 -8.00 -2.98
C ARG A 319 18.19 -7.43 -4.40
N GLU A 320 18.48 -8.26 -5.41
CA GLU A 320 18.51 -7.81 -6.81
C GLU A 320 17.13 -7.33 -7.28
N ALA A 321 16.06 -8.06 -6.94
CA ALA A 321 14.69 -7.66 -7.26
C ALA A 321 14.35 -6.28 -6.68
N TRP A 322 14.71 -6.03 -5.42
CA TRP A 322 14.53 -4.73 -4.78
C TRP A 322 15.45 -3.65 -5.34
N ALA A 323 16.70 -3.94 -5.61
CA ALA A 323 17.62 -2.98 -6.20
C ALA A 323 17.12 -2.51 -7.58
N GLN A 324 16.58 -3.42 -8.38
CA GLN A 324 15.94 -3.10 -9.65
C GLN A 324 14.67 -2.26 -9.46
N ALA A 325 13.79 -2.66 -8.55
CA ALA A 325 12.52 -1.98 -8.31
C ALA A 325 12.70 -0.56 -7.74
N LEU A 326 13.65 -0.36 -6.84
CA LEU A 326 13.98 0.94 -6.25
C LEU A 326 14.79 1.83 -7.19
N GLY A 327 15.55 1.23 -8.11
CA GLY A 327 16.38 1.93 -9.09
C GLY A 327 15.61 2.69 -10.17
N VAL A 328 14.25 2.66 -10.14
CA VAL A 328 13.41 3.48 -11.03
C VAL A 328 13.54 4.97 -10.72
N PHE A 329 14.03 5.33 -9.54
CA PHE A 329 14.34 6.71 -9.17
C PHE A 329 15.82 6.87 -8.81
N GLU A 330 16.39 7.99 -9.24
CA GLU A 330 17.66 8.54 -8.72
C GLU A 330 17.31 9.83 -7.96
N VAL A 331 17.56 9.88 -6.65
CA VAL A 331 17.15 10.99 -5.79
C VAL A 331 18.34 11.69 -5.15
N ASP A 332 18.43 13.01 -5.36
CA ASP A 332 19.32 13.91 -4.62
C ASP A 332 18.51 14.69 -3.57
N ALA A 333 18.72 14.31 -2.32
CA ALA A 333 18.09 14.93 -1.16
C ALA A 333 18.97 14.71 0.09
N PRO A 334 18.76 15.47 1.18
CA PRO A 334 19.32 15.13 2.49
C PRO A 334 18.96 13.71 2.90
N GLU A 335 19.85 13.07 3.68
CA GLU A 335 19.70 11.66 4.06
C GLU A 335 18.33 11.33 4.68
N PRO A 336 17.77 12.10 5.62
CA PRO A 336 16.46 11.79 6.20
C PRO A 336 15.34 11.76 5.15
N MET A 337 15.32 12.70 4.23
CA MET A 337 14.34 12.78 3.15
C MET A 337 14.53 11.63 2.13
N ARG A 338 15.77 11.30 1.81
CA ARG A 338 16.11 10.20 0.90
C ARG A 338 15.69 8.85 1.50
N ARG A 339 15.92 8.64 2.80
CA ARG A 339 15.48 7.45 3.53
C ARG A 339 13.97 7.32 3.51
N SER A 340 13.24 8.37 3.87
CA SER A 340 11.77 8.36 3.79
C SER A 340 11.25 8.10 2.38
N PHE A 341 11.90 8.68 1.35
CA PHE A 341 11.48 8.50 -0.04
C PHE A 341 11.64 7.06 -0.53
N TYR A 342 12.80 6.45 -0.29
CA TYR A 342 13.01 5.06 -0.73
C TYR A 342 12.27 4.06 0.13
N THR A 343 12.00 4.35 1.41
CA THR A 343 11.13 3.52 2.23
C THR A 343 9.67 3.62 1.77
N ALA A 344 9.19 4.81 1.43
CA ALA A 344 7.87 4.98 0.83
C ALA A 344 7.75 4.22 -0.51
N LEU A 345 8.80 4.25 -1.35
CA LEU A 345 8.81 3.47 -2.58
C LEU A 345 8.82 1.95 -2.31
N TYR A 346 9.53 1.50 -1.28
CA TYR A 346 9.52 0.11 -0.83
C TYR A 346 8.10 -0.33 -0.40
N HIS A 347 7.42 0.46 0.43
CA HIS A 347 6.03 0.17 0.84
C HIS A 347 5.08 0.16 -0.36
N ALA A 348 5.16 1.15 -1.26
CA ALA A 348 4.32 1.26 -2.45
C ALA A 348 4.46 0.09 -3.44
N LEU A 349 5.53 -0.70 -3.35
CA LEU A 349 5.80 -1.83 -4.24
C LEU A 349 5.51 -3.21 -3.59
N MET A 350 4.90 -3.25 -2.42
CA MET A 350 4.49 -4.50 -1.78
C MET A 350 3.13 -5.00 -2.26
N ALA A 351 2.22 -4.10 -2.65
CA ALA A 351 0.85 -4.41 -3.08
C ALA A 351 0.50 -3.72 -4.41
N PRO A 352 -0.49 -4.25 -5.20
CA PRO A 352 -1.16 -5.54 -4.99
C PRO A 352 -0.22 -6.72 -5.12
N SER A 353 -0.48 -7.82 -4.41
CA SER A 353 0.42 -8.97 -4.37
C SER A 353 0.07 -10.03 -5.41
N LEU A 354 1.07 -10.73 -5.89
CA LEU A 354 0.90 -11.95 -6.70
C LEU A 354 -0.09 -12.91 -6.02
N PHE A 355 -1.03 -13.44 -6.78
CA PHE A 355 -2.02 -14.38 -6.26
C PHE A 355 -2.30 -15.50 -7.27
N MET A 356 -1.26 -16.28 -7.56
CA MET A 356 -1.36 -17.50 -8.36
C MET A 356 -0.14 -18.40 -8.13
N ASP A 357 -0.36 -19.68 -8.31
CA ASP A 357 0.68 -20.71 -8.28
C ASP A 357 1.58 -20.67 -9.54
N VAL A 358 2.68 -21.39 -9.51
CA VAL A 358 3.65 -21.44 -10.63
C VAL A 358 3.03 -21.95 -11.93
N ASP A 359 1.95 -22.72 -11.87
CA ASP A 359 1.21 -23.19 -13.05
C ASP A 359 0.09 -22.24 -13.49
N GLY A 360 -0.01 -21.06 -12.90
CA GLY A 360 -0.98 -20.02 -13.23
C GLY A 360 -2.37 -20.23 -12.61
N ARG A 361 -2.57 -21.23 -11.74
CA ARG A 361 -3.85 -21.43 -11.04
C ARG A 361 -3.99 -20.50 -9.85
N TYR A 362 -5.22 -20.07 -9.59
CA TYR A 362 -5.60 -19.25 -8.43
C TYR A 362 -7.05 -19.53 -8.03
N ARG A 363 -7.44 -19.08 -6.85
CA ARG A 363 -8.83 -19.19 -6.36
C ARG A 363 -9.56 -17.87 -6.61
N GLY A 364 -10.73 -17.96 -7.24
CA GLY A 364 -11.58 -16.80 -7.52
C GLY A 364 -12.58 -16.49 -6.38
N PRO A 365 -13.33 -15.37 -6.49
CA PRO A 365 -14.35 -14.99 -5.51
C PRO A 365 -15.57 -15.92 -5.45
N ASP A 366 -15.74 -16.80 -6.45
CA ASP A 366 -16.68 -17.93 -6.45
C ASP A 366 -16.17 -19.15 -5.66
N ASN A 367 -15.00 -19.00 -5.03
CA ASN A 367 -14.28 -20.07 -4.34
C ASN A 367 -13.82 -21.23 -5.25
N ALA A 368 -13.96 -21.11 -6.58
CA ALA A 368 -13.47 -22.08 -7.55
C ALA A 368 -12.02 -21.81 -7.93
N VAL A 369 -11.37 -22.84 -8.50
CA VAL A 369 -10.00 -22.73 -9.01
C VAL A 369 -10.04 -22.32 -10.48
N HIS A 370 -9.41 -21.20 -10.78
CA HIS A 370 -9.24 -20.63 -12.12
C HIS A 370 -7.78 -20.72 -12.57
N ARG A 371 -7.54 -20.38 -13.83
CA ARG A 371 -6.18 -20.27 -14.42
C ARG A 371 -6.03 -18.95 -15.16
N ALA A 372 -5.02 -18.17 -14.80
CA ALA A 372 -4.62 -16.99 -15.53
C ALA A 372 -4.02 -17.40 -16.90
N GLN A 373 -4.58 -16.89 -17.98
CA GLN A 373 -4.14 -17.17 -19.34
C GLN A 373 -3.50 -15.92 -19.96
N GLY A 374 -2.18 -15.94 -20.06
CA GLY A 374 -1.41 -14.83 -20.65
C GLY A 374 -1.37 -13.56 -19.81
N PHE A 375 -1.58 -13.66 -18.50
CA PHE A 375 -1.40 -12.57 -17.54
C PHE A 375 -0.96 -13.10 -16.17
N THR A 376 -0.40 -12.22 -15.36
CA THR A 376 -0.11 -12.50 -13.95
C THR A 376 -1.31 -12.05 -13.12
N ASN A 377 -1.88 -12.98 -12.33
CA ASN A 377 -3.01 -12.63 -11.44
C ASN A 377 -2.50 -12.02 -10.14
N TYR A 378 -3.08 -10.88 -9.80
CA TYR A 378 -2.84 -10.16 -8.55
C TYR A 378 -4.11 -10.11 -7.70
N SER A 379 -3.94 -9.97 -6.40
CA SER A 379 -5.01 -9.73 -5.44
C SER A 379 -4.52 -8.80 -4.33
N THR A 380 -5.38 -8.59 -3.31
CA THR A 380 -5.13 -7.67 -2.22
C THR A 380 -5.19 -6.23 -2.73
N TYR A 381 -6.42 -5.80 -2.93
CA TYR A 381 -6.74 -4.50 -3.48
C TYR A 381 -7.50 -3.65 -2.46
N SER A 382 -6.83 -2.72 -1.80
CA SER A 382 -7.43 -1.65 -1.00
C SER A 382 -7.84 -0.50 -1.93
N LEU A 383 -8.87 -0.73 -2.75
CA LEU A 383 -9.16 0.16 -3.89
C LEU A 383 -9.66 1.54 -3.46
N TRP A 384 -10.37 1.63 -2.33
CA TRP A 384 -10.81 2.91 -1.77
C TRP A 384 -9.63 3.86 -1.49
N ASP A 385 -8.49 3.30 -1.10
CA ASP A 385 -7.27 4.02 -0.81
C ASP A 385 -6.42 4.20 -2.07
N THR A 386 -6.05 3.10 -2.68
CA THR A 386 -4.96 3.01 -3.65
C THR A 386 -5.26 3.60 -5.03
N TYR A 387 -6.54 3.76 -5.41
CA TYR A 387 -6.89 4.41 -6.67
C TYR A 387 -6.42 5.87 -6.71
N ARG A 388 -6.27 6.53 -5.53
CA ARG A 388 -5.96 7.96 -5.38
C ARG A 388 -4.54 8.31 -5.81
N ALA A 389 -3.55 7.51 -5.38
CA ALA A 389 -2.15 7.77 -5.73
C ALA A 389 -1.35 6.51 -6.08
N LEU A 390 -1.52 5.38 -5.41
CA LEU A 390 -0.69 4.19 -5.67
C LEU A 390 -0.85 3.71 -7.11
N HIS A 391 -2.08 3.44 -7.58
CA HIS A 391 -2.29 3.00 -8.95
C HIS A 391 -1.82 4.04 -9.98
N PRO A 392 -2.10 5.35 -9.84
CA PRO A 392 -1.47 6.39 -10.65
C PRO A 392 0.07 6.35 -10.65
N LEU A 393 0.71 6.09 -9.49
CA LEU A 393 2.17 5.94 -9.39
C LEU A 393 2.66 4.73 -10.19
N LEU A 394 2.01 3.58 -10.03
CA LEU A 394 2.36 2.36 -10.75
C LEU A 394 2.32 2.54 -12.27
N THR A 395 1.42 3.38 -12.80
CA THR A 395 1.38 3.69 -14.24
C THR A 395 2.61 4.46 -14.74
N LEU A 396 3.35 5.12 -13.85
CA LEU A 396 4.58 5.84 -14.16
C LEU A 396 5.83 4.98 -14.03
N ILE A 397 5.88 4.15 -12.98
CA ILE A 397 7.12 3.51 -12.53
C ILE A 397 7.20 2.01 -12.87
N GLN A 398 6.10 1.40 -13.31
CA GLN A 398 6.07 -0.02 -13.66
C GLN A 398 5.92 -0.23 -15.18
N PRO A 399 6.40 -1.36 -15.72
CA PRO A 399 6.09 -1.72 -17.10
C PRO A 399 4.57 -1.73 -17.33
N PRO A 400 4.08 -1.20 -18.46
CA PRO A 400 2.63 -1.14 -18.76
C PRO A 400 1.93 -2.49 -18.65
N GLN A 401 2.65 -3.59 -18.88
CA GLN A 401 2.14 -4.95 -18.74
C GLN A 401 1.66 -5.24 -17.30
N ARG A 402 2.35 -4.74 -16.25
CA ARG A 402 1.91 -4.98 -14.88
C ARG A 402 0.55 -4.32 -14.61
N THR A 403 0.36 -3.08 -15.04
CA THR A 403 -0.95 -2.41 -14.91
C THR A 403 -2.02 -3.11 -15.74
N ALA A 404 -1.68 -3.60 -16.94
CA ALA A 404 -2.60 -4.40 -17.75
C ALA A 404 -2.97 -5.72 -17.05
N ASP A 405 -2.02 -6.37 -16.39
CA ASP A 405 -2.27 -7.61 -15.63
C ASP A 405 -3.13 -7.34 -14.38
N ILE A 406 -2.96 -6.20 -13.72
CA ILE A 406 -3.85 -5.75 -12.64
C ILE A 406 -5.29 -5.58 -13.17
N VAL A 407 -5.48 -4.88 -14.29
CA VAL A 407 -6.80 -4.74 -14.90
C VAL A 407 -7.40 -6.10 -15.27
N ARG A 408 -6.62 -7.00 -15.87
CA ARG A 408 -7.07 -8.37 -16.18
C ARG A 408 -7.47 -9.14 -14.92
N SER A 409 -6.75 -8.96 -13.83
CA SER A 409 -7.06 -9.59 -12.54
C SER A 409 -8.40 -9.09 -12.01
N LEU A 410 -8.67 -7.78 -12.09
CA LEU A 410 -9.95 -7.18 -11.72
C LEU A 410 -11.10 -7.72 -12.60
N LEU A 411 -10.88 -7.84 -13.91
CA LEU A 411 -11.87 -8.40 -14.84
C LEU A 411 -12.12 -9.88 -14.59
N ALA A 412 -11.07 -10.67 -14.34
CA ALA A 412 -11.19 -12.08 -14.01
C ALA A 412 -11.96 -12.29 -12.70
N ALA A 413 -11.72 -11.43 -11.70
CA ALA A 413 -12.48 -11.44 -10.46
C ALA A 413 -13.96 -11.08 -10.69
N GLN A 414 -14.25 -10.09 -11.54
CA GLN A 414 -15.61 -9.70 -11.91
C GLN A 414 -16.36 -10.85 -12.59
N GLN A 415 -15.71 -11.57 -13.49
CA GLN A 415 -16.30 -12.71 -14.20
C GLN A 415 -16.62 -13.88 -13.27
N ALA A 416 -15.76 -14.11 -12.28
CA ALA A 416 -15.93 -15.15 -11.26
C ALA A 416 -16.82 -14.70 -10.09
N SER A 417 -17.11 -13.40 -9.98
CA SER A 417 -17.92 -12.87 -8.88
C SER A 417 -19.38 -13.35 -8.99
N PRO A 418 -19.95 -13.91 -7.93
CA PRO A 418 -21.37 -14.26 -7.90
C PRO A 418 -22.30 -13.04 -8.03
N TYR A 419 -21.76 -11.84 -7.86
CA TYR A 419 -22.48 -10.56 -7.97
C TYR A 419 -22.31 -9.91 -9.35
N GLY A 420 -21.38 -10.39 -10.17
CA GLY A 420 -21.04 -9.78 -11.46
C GLY A 420 -20.45 -8.37 -11.35
N MET A 421 -19.95 -8.02 -10.17
CA MET A 421 -19.29 -6.74 -9.88
C MET A 421 -17.77 -6.87 -9.94
N LEU A 422 -17.11 -5.78 -10.33
CA LEU A 422 -15.68 -5.60 -10.07
C LEU A 422 -15.42 -5.59 -8.55
N PRO A 423 -14.24 -6.00 -8.10
CA PRO A 423 -13.89 -5.97 -6.69
C PRO A 423 -14.04 -4.58 -6.07
N VAL A 424 -14.56 -4.54 -4.84
CA VAL A 424 -14.56 -3.36 -3.97
C VAL A 424 -13.29 -3.36 -3.11
N TRP A 425 -13.07 -4.46 -2.38
CA TRP A 425 -11.87 -4.67 -1.57
C TRP A 425 -11.50 -6.18 -1.60
N ALA A 426 -10.84 -6.61 -2.67
CA ALA A 426 -10.46 -8.00 -2.83
C ALA A 426 -9.28 -8.37 -1.93
N PHE A 427 -9.45 -9.43 -1.15
CA PHE A 427 -8.46 -9.98 -0.24
C PHE A 427 -8.15 -11.44 -0.61
N GLN A 428 -7.02 -11.67 -1.25
CA GLN A 428 -6.55 -13.01 -1.63
C GLN A 428 -7.66 -13.88 -2.26
N GLY A 429 -8.31 -13.31 -3.27
CA GLY A 429 -9.36 -13.96 -4.02
C GLY A 429 -10.78 -13.84 -3.45
N GLN A 430 -10.96 -13.34 -2.25
CA GLN A 430 -12.28 -13.11 -1.67
C GLN A 430 -12.65 -11.63 -1.71
N GLU A 431 -13.94 -11.35 -1.93
CA GLU A 431 -14.49 -10.00 -1.76
C GLU A 431 -14.84 -9.79 -0.28
N THR A 432 -14.39 -8.67 0.30
CA THR A 432 -14.57 -8.40 1.73
C THR A 432 -15.61 -7.32 2.01
N TRP A 433 -15.94 -6.48 1.03
CA TRP A 433 -16.85 -5.33 1.19
C TRP A 433 -16.39 -4.33 2.26
N THR A 434 -15.08 -4.29 2.50
CA THR A 434 -14.53 -3.57 3.65
C THR A 434 -14.73 -2.07 3.56
N MET A 435 -14.68 -1.48 2.37
CA MET A 435 -14.85 -0.03 2.16
C MET A 435 -16.00 0.27 1.20
N ILE A 436 -16.28 1.56 1.03
CA ILE A 436 -17.30 2.08 0.12
C ILE A 436 -16.78 2.30 -1.30
N GLY A 437 -17.64 2.72 -2.21
CA GLY A 437 -17.26 2.98 -3.60
C GLY A 437 -17.17 1.72 -4.46
N TYR A 438 -16.89 1.91 -5.74
CA TYR A 438 -16.54 0.84 -6.68
C TYR A 438 -15.31 1.23 -7.50
N HIS A 439 -14.27 1.67 -6.80
CA HIS A 439 -13.09 2.38 -7.33
C HIS A 439 -12.20 1.56 -8.29
N ALA A 440 -12.46 0.26 -8.46
CA ALA A 440 -11.89 -0.50 -9.57
C ALA A 440 -12.12 0.19 -10.91
N VAL A 441 -13.27 0.88 -11.07
CA VAL A 441 -13.59 1.62 -12.30
C VAL A 441 -12.63 2.79 -12.53
N ALA A 442 -12.20 3.47 -11.44
CA ALA A 442 -11.22 4.56 -11.52
C ALA A 442 -9.85 4.05 -11.97
N VAL A 443 -9.40 2.90 -11.42
CA VAL A 443 -8.14 2.26 -11.81
C VAL A 443 -8.14 1.86 -13.29
N ILE A 444 -9.23 1.24 -13.75
CA ILE A 444 -9.39 0.81 -15.16
C ILE A 444 -9.43 2.02 -16.09
N ALA A 445 -10.21 3.05 -15.75
CA ALA A 445 -10.33 4.25 -16.56
C ALA A 445 -9.00 5.02 -16.65
N ASP A 446 -8.29 5.18 -15.52
CA ASP A 446 -6.98 5.84 -15.48
C ASP A 446 -5.96 5.12 -16.35
N ALA A 447 -5.88 3.79 -16.25
CA ALA A 447 -5.02 2.97 -17.09
C ALA A 447 -5.35 3.13 -18.59
N TYR A 448 -6.65 3.08 -18.95
CA TYR A 448 -7.08 3.24 -20.34
C TYR A 448 -6.73 4.60 -20.92
N LEU A 449 -7.01 5.67 -20.18
CA LEU A 449 -6.76 7.07 -20.60
C LEU A 449 -5.28 7.39 -20.70
N LYS A 450 -4.44 6.73 -19.91
CA LYS A 450 -2.98 6.79 -19.99
C LYS A 450 -2.37 5.92 -21.09
N GLY A 451 -3.20 5.34 -21.96
CA GLY A 451 -2.73 4.56 -23.10
C GLY A 451 -2.32 3.13 -22.77
N ILE A 452 -2.50 2.64 -21.56
CA ILE A 452 -2.20 1.27 -21.18
C ILE A 452 -3.23 0.34 -21.81
N ARG A 453 -2.75 -0.68 -22.48
CA ARG A 453 -3.54 -1.65 -23.23
C ARG A 453 -3.08 -3.07 -22.86
N GLY A 454 -3.63 -4.07 -23.50
CA GLY A 454 -3.30 -5.47 -23.23
C GLY A 454 -4.42 -6.21 -22.49
N TYR A 455 -5.60 -5.60 -22.44
CA TYR A 455 -6.88 -6.18 -21.99
C TYR A 455 -8.01 -5.78 -22.93
N ASP A 456 -9.14 -6.45 -22.85
CA ASP A 456 -10.33 -6.12 -23.63
C ASP A 456 -11.03 -4.88 -23.04
N ALA A 457 -10.94 -3.76 -23.75
CA ALA A 457 -11.50 -2.49 -23.29
C ALA A 457 -13.04 -2.45 -23.32
N GLU A 458 -13.68 -3.17 -24.24
CA GLU A 458 -15.14 -3.28 -24.28
C GLU A 458 -15.65 -4.09 -23.09
N GLN A 459 -15.02 -5.23 -22.82
CA GLN A 459 -15.32 -6.01 -21.64
C GLN A 459 -15.08 -5.19 -20.35
N ALA A 460 -14.00 -4.42 -20.30
CA ALA A 460 -13.69 -3.57 -19.15
C ALA A 460 -14.79 -2.53 -18.93
N LEU A 461 -15.20 -1.81 -19.97
CA LEU A 461 -16.30 -0.83 -19.86
C LEU A 461 -17.62 -1.50 -19.48
N ALA A 462 -17.92 -2.67 -20.02
CA ALA A 462 -19.12 -3.43 -19.66
C ALA A 462 -19.11 -3.85 -18.18
N ALA A 463 -17.97 -4.31 -17.67
CA ALA A 463 -17.79 -4.66 -16.26
C ALA A 463 -17.95 -3.43 -15.33
N MET A 464 -17.42 -2.29 -15.72
CA MET A 464 -17.58 -1.02 -14.99
C MET A 464 -19.05 -0.61 -14.93
N VAL A 465 -19.79 -0.68 -16.04
CA VAL A 465 -21.21 -0.36 -16.09
C VAL A 465 -22.03 -1.35 -15.25
N ALA A 466 -21.75 -2.64 -15.36
CA ALA A 466 -22.41 -3.68 -14.57
C ALA A 466 -22.25 -3.42 -13.06
N THR A 467 -21.04 -3.08 -12.63
CA THR A 467 -20.72 -2.75 -11.24
C THR A 467 -21.52 -1.52 -10.77
N ALA A 468 -21.47 -0.43 -11.54
CA ALA A 468 -22.15 0.84 -11.20
C ALA A 468 -23.69 0.78 -11.28
N THR A 469 -24.24 -0.33 -11.76
CA THR A 469 -25.71 -0.54 -11.88
C THR A 469 -26.21 -1.72 -11.08
N TYR A 470 -25.38 -2.34 -10.25
CA TYR A 470 -25.79 -3.45 -9.38
C TYR A 470 -26.58 -2.92 -8.17
N ALA A 471 -27.89 -2.84 -8.33
CA ALA A 471 -28.82 -2.21 -7.38
C ALA A 471 -28.72 -2.70 -5.92
N PRO A 472 -28.37 -3.98 -5.61
CA PRO A 472 -28.28 -4.44 -4.23
C PRO A 472 -27.07 -3.91 -3.44
N TYR A 473 -26.06 -3.33 -4.09
CA TYR A 473 -24.84 -2.87 -3.41
C TYR A 473 -25.04 -1.47 -2.82
N GLY A 474 -24.75 -1.32 -1.50
CA GLY A 474 -24.44 -0.05 -0.82
C GLY A 474 -25.38 1.13 -1.16
N GLY A 475 -26.69 0.90 -1.30
CA GLY A 475 -27.65 1.94 -1.64
C GLY A 475 -27.68 2.37 -3.12
N LEU A 476 -26.96 1.66 -4.03
CA LEU A 476 -26.90 2.00 -5.46
C LEU A 476 -28.29 2.00 -6.12
N GLY A 477 -29.21 1.12 -5.69
CA GLY A 477 -30.58 1.09 -6.20
C GLY A 477 -31.32 2.42 -6.00
N ALA A 478 -31.23 2.98 -4.79
CA ALA A 478 -31.79 4.28 -4.47
C ALA A 478 -30.98 5.43 -5.14
N TYR A 479 -29.66 5.33 -5.16
CA TYR A 479 -28.80 6.31 -5.83
C TYR A 479 -29.13 6.48 -7.32
N MET A 480 -29.39 5.38 -8.03
CA MET A 480 -29.79 5.44 -9.45
C MET A 480 -31.15 6.11 -9.66
N GLN A 481 -32.06 5.99 -8.70
CA GLN A 481 -33.40 6.55 -8.79
C GLN A 481 -33.48 8.01 -8.33
N LEU A 482 -32.83 8.32 -7.21
CA LEU A 482 -32.95 9.61 -6.51
C LEU A 482 -31.79 10.57 -6.81
N GLY A 483 -30.67 10.04 -7.30
CA GLY A 483 -29.43 10.80 -7.46
C GLY A 483 -28.63 10.99 -6.17
N TYR A 484 -28.96 10.27 -5.10
CA TYR A 484 -28.22 10.21 -3.84
C TYR A 484 -28.57 8.92 -3.07
N VAL A 485 -27.73 8.54 -2.15
CA VAL A 485 -28.00 7.45 -1.20
C VAL A 485 -28.78 8.02 -0.03
N PRO A 486 -29.97 7.47 0.32
CA PRO A 486 -30.76 7.95 1.47
C PRO A 486 -30.25 7.35 2.77
N ILE A 487 -30.00 8.21 3.78
CA ILE A 487 -29.41 7.82 5.09
C ILE A 487 -30.34 6.94 5.93
N ASP A 488 -31.64 6.97 5.67
CA ASP A 488 -32.64 6.13 6.32
C ASP A 488 -32.74 4.72 5.72
N GLU A 489 -32.01 4.44 4.63
CA GLU A 489 -31.90 3.12 4.01
C GLU A 489 -30.48 2.54 4.08
N GLU A 490 -29.47 3.40 4.02
CA GLU A 490 -28.06 3.00 3.94
C GLU A 490 -27.18 3.97 4.72
N GLY A 491 -26.32 3.48 5.61
CA GLY A 491 -25.33 4.28 6.34
C GLY A 491 -24.29 4.93 5.44
N GLU A 492 -23.56 5.92 5.95
CA GLU A 492 -22.49 6.61 5.25
C GLU A 492 -22.91 7.29 3.94
N ALA A 493 -24.18 7.67 3.90
CA ALA A 493 -24.91 8.06 2.70
C ALA A 493 -24.31 9.27 1.99
N ALA A 494 -23.75 10.23 2.72
CA ALA A 494 -23.10 11.39 2.13
C ALA A 494 -21.80 10.97 1.41
N SER A 495 -20.94 10.19 2.07
CA SER A 495 -19.71 9.65 1.48
C SER A 495 -20.00 8.81 0.24
N LYS A 496 -20.92 7.84 0.35
CA LYS A 496 -21.32 6.98 -0.78
C LYS A 496 -21.84 7.78 -1.97
N THR A 497 -22.66 8.80 -1.74
CA THR A 497 -23.16 9.67 -2.81
C THR A 497 -22.03 10.39 -3.54
N LEU A 498 -21.04 10.89 -2.80
CA LEU A 498 -19.89 11.61 -3.37
C LEU A 498 -18.98 10.68 -4.16
N GLU A 499 -18.64 9.53 -3.58
CA GLU A 499 -17.70 8.58 -4.20
C GLU A 499 -18.29 7.88 -5.41
N TYR A 500 -19.58 7.51 -5.38
CA TYR A 500 -20.28 7.00 -6.56
C TYR A 500 -20.33 8.04 -7.70
N ALA A 501 -20.48 9.33 -7.38
CA ALA A 501 -20.44 10.37 -8.39
C ALA A 501 -19.06 10.52 -9.04
N PHE A 502 -17.99 10.31 -8.30
CA PHE A 502 -16.63 10.28 -8.85
C PHE A 502 -16.41 9.03 -9.71
N ASP A 503 -16.79 7.86 -9.23
CA ASP A 503 -16.69 6.60 -9.97
C ASP A 503 -17.45 6.67 -11.30
N ASP A 504 -18.67 7.18 -11.28
CA ASP A 504 -19.49 7.42 -12.48
C ASP A 504 -18.78 8.36 -13.47
N TRP A 505 -18.11 9.40 -12.97
CA TRP A 505 -17.33 10.27 -13.83
C TRP A 505 -16.18 9.52 -14.53
N THR A 506 -15.50 8.61 -13.84
CA THR A 506 -14.40 7.85 -14.46
C THR A 506 -14.90 6.90 -15.55
N ILE A 507 -16.08 6.27 -15.35
CA ILE A 507 -16.78 5.49 -16.39
C ILE A 507 -17.09 6.36 -17.59
N ALA A 508 -17.66 7.54 -17.35
CA ALA A 508 -17.97 8.48 -18.43
C ALA A 508 -16.73 8.89 -19.23
N ARG A 509 -15.59 9.12 -18.56
CA ARG A 509 -14.32 9.47 -19.21
C ARG A 509 -13.80 8.38 -20.13
N MET A 510 -13.82 7.12 -19.66
CA MET A 510 -13.44 5.99 -20.49
C MET A 510 -14.40 5.81 -21.66
N ALA A 511 -15.71 5.87 -21.41
CA ALA A 511 -16.74 5.78 -22.46
C ALA A 511 -16.57 6.86 -23.54
N GLN A 512 -16.28 8.11 -23.15
CA GLN A 512 -15.97 9.20 -24.09
C GLN A 512 -14.76 8.87 -24.97
N ALA A 513 -13.68 8.40 -24.36
CA ALA A 513 -12.45 8.04 -25.09
C ALA A 513 -12.65 6.84 -26.04
N MET A 514 -13.61 5.98 -25.76
CA MET A 514 -14.01 4.85 -26.62
C MET A 514 -15.09 5.22 -27.64
N GLY A 515 -15.60 6.46 -27.65
CA GLY A 515 -16.69 6.88 -28.52
C GLY A 515 -18.07 6.30 -28.17
N ARG A 516 -18.24 5.86 -26.93
CA ARG A 516 -19.51 5.31 -26.40
C ARG A 516 -20.37 6.45 -25.84
N THR A 517 -20.96 7.27 -26.75
CA THR A 517 -21.60 8.56 -26.43
C THR A 517 -22.77 8.44 -25.45
N ASP A 518 -23.61 7.41 -25.60
CA ASP A 518 -24.80 7.23 -24.75
C ASP A 518 -24.41 6.86 -23.33
N THR A 519 -23.48 5.91 -23.17
CA THR A 519 -22.90 5.54 -21.87
C THR A 519 -22.24 6.74 -21.23
N ALA A 520 -21.42 7.49 -21.98
CA ALA A 520 -20.77 8.68 -21.48
C ALA A 520 -21.77 9.73 -20.99
N ALA A 521 -22.83 9.99 -21.77
CA ALA A 521 -23.87 10.95 -21.39
C ALA A 521 -24.65 10.52 -20.14
N GLN A 522 -24.95 9.21 -20.02
CA GLN A 522 -25.61 8.65 -18.83
C GLN A 522 -24.77 8.88 -17.57
N PHE A 523 -23.51 8.45 -17.61
CA PHE A 523 -22.63 8.52 -16.44
C PHE A 523 -22.16 9.95 -16.12
N LEU A 524 -22.06 10.86 -17.10
CA LEU A 524 -21.86 12.31 -16.82
C LEU A 524 -23.01 12.94 -16.04
N ARG A 525 -24.26 12.53 -16.33
CA ARG A 525 -25.40 12.99 -15.52
C ARG A 525 -25.28 12.52 -14.07
N ARG A 526 -24.94 11.25 -13.86
CA ARG A 526 -24.76 10.67 -12.52
C ARG A 526 -23.56 11.30 -11.80
N ALA A 527 -22.49 11.59 -12.52
CA ALA A 527 -21.30 12.27 -11.98
C ALA A 527 -21.61 13.64 -11.36
N ALA A 528 -22.73 14.26 -11.73
CA ALA A 528 -23.20 15.52 -11.16
C ALA A 528 -24.00 15.35 -9.85
N ASN A 529 -24.29 14.14 -9.44
CA ASN A 529 -25.11 13.81 -8.27
C ASN A 529 -24.52 14.27 -6.91
N TRP A 530 -23.20 14.54 -6.85
CA TRP A 530 -22.59 15.17 -5.69
C TRP A 530 -23.33 16.43 -5.22
N ARG A 531 -23.99 17.15 -6.16
CA ARG A 531 -24.78 18.36 -5.86
C ARG A 531 -25.97 18.10 -4.95
N ASN A 532 -26.50 16.89 -4.97
CA ASN A 532 -27.62 16.48 -4.10
C ASN A 532 -27.19 16.36 -2.63
N ALA A 533 -25.92 16.12 -2.37
CA ALA A 533 -25.40 16.11 -1.00
C ALA A 533 -25.06 17.53 -0.50
N TYR A 534 -24.82 18.50 -1.39
CA TYR A 534 -24.42 19.84 -0.98
C TYR A 534 -25.60 20.61 -0.39
N ASP A 535 -25.43 21.13 0.83
CA ASP A 535 -26.39 22.01 1.49
C ASP A 535 -25.88 23.47 1.47
N PRO A 536 -26.47 24.34 0.65
CA PRO A 536 -26.03 25.75 0.55
C PRO A 536 -26.25 26.55 1.84
N ALA A 537 -27.16 26.11 2.73
CA ALA A 537 -27.42 26.82 3.99
C ALA A 537 -26.30 26.61 4.99
N THR A 538 -25.58 25.48 4.94
CA THR A 538 -24.50 25.14 5.86
C THR A 538 -23.12 25.20 5.19
N GLY A 539 -23.06 25.06 3.87
CA GLY A 539 -21.81 24.98 3.09
C GLY A 539 -21.11 23.61 3.23
N PHE A 540 -21.82 22.58 3.66
CA PHE A 540 -21.31 21.21 3.81
C PHE A 540 -22.01 20.22 2.91
N MET A 541 -21.36 19.12 2.59
CA MET A 541 -21.99 17.92 2.07
C MET A 541 -22.74 17.21 3.22
N ARG A 542 -23.99 16.87 3.02
CA ARG A 542 -24.87 16.31 4.06
C ARG A 542 -25.68 15.13 3.52
N ALA A 543 -25.97 14.18 4.39
CA ALA A 543 -26.85 13.08 4.05
C ALA A 543 -28.32 13.53 3.93
N ARG A 544 -29.02 12.98 2.96
CA ARG A 544 -30.49 13.15 2.77
C ARG A 544 -31.24 11.91 3.15
N ARG A 545 -32.48 12.09 3.58
CA ARG A 545 -33.46 11.02 3.72
C ARG A 545 -34.13 10.77 2.38
N ARG A 546 -34.85 9.64 2.29
CA ARG A 546 -35.57 9.26 1.07
C ARG A 546 -36.59 10.30 0.62
N ASP A 547 -37.18 11.06 1.53
CA ASP A 547 -38.10 12.15 1.23
C ASP A 547 -37.45 13.42 0.67
N GLY A 548 -36.13 13.42 0.52
CA GLY A 548 -35.33 14.54 0.01
C GLY A 548 -34.88 15.53 1.07
N THR A 549 -35.31 15.40 2.34
CA THR A 549 -34.88 16.31 3.40
C THR A 549 -33.48 15.99 3.88
N PHE A 550 -32.69 16.99 4.28
CA PHE A 550 -31.43 16.76 4.94
C PHE A 550 -31.64 16.20 6.36
N ARG A 551 -30.78 15.25 6.74
CA ARG A 551 -30.80 14.68 8.10
C ARG A 551 -30.59 15.79 9.14
N THR A 552 -31.43 15.77 10.19
CA THR A 552 -31.34 16.69 11.34
C THR A 552 -31.44 15.89 12.64
N PRO A 553 -30.78 16.35 13.74
CA PRO A 553 -29.86 17.50 13.82
C PRO A 553 -28.56 17.28 13.01
N PHE A 554 -27.84 18.36 12.69
CA PHE A 554 -26.60 18.33 11.97
C PHE A 554 -25.46 18.88 12.82
N ASP A 555 -24.46 18.07 13.11
CA ASP A 555 -23.15 18.47 13.65
C ASP A 555 -22.08 18.14 12.60
N PRO A 556 -21.37 19.15 12.02
CA PRO A 556 -20.38 18.90 11.01
C PRO A 556 -19.14 18.14 11.51
N ALA A 557 -18.98 17.99 12.80
CA ALA A 557 -17.89 17.26 13.46
C ALA A 557 -18.31 15.85 13.92
N ALA A 558 -19.56 15.46 13.70
CA ALA A 558 -20.02 14.13 14.08
C ALA A 558 -19.35 13.06 13.20
N SER A 559 -18.78 12.03 13.83
CA SER A 559 -18.15 10.87 13.22
C SER A 559 -18.61 9.60 13.94
N GLY A 560 -18.46 8.45 13.27
CA GLY A 560 -18.78 7.14 13.84
C GLY A 560 -19.27 6.16 12.77
N TYR A 561 -19.14 4.86 13.04
CA TYR A 561 -19.61 3.81 12.14
C TYR A 561 -21.13 3.94 11.92
N GLY A 562 -21.54 3.84 10.64
CA GLY A 562 -22.94 4.03 10.24
C GLY A 562 -23.47 5.46 10.37
N SER A 563 -22.57 6.45 10.52
CA SER A 563 -22.89 7.88 10.48
C SER A 563 -23.19 8.34 9.05
N ASP A 564 -23.21 9.65 8.82
CA ASP A 564 -23.38 10.22 7.48
C ASP A 564 -22.14 10.01 6.59
N TYR A 565 -20.97 9.75 7.19
CA TYR A 565 -19.67 9.69 6.54
C TYR A 565 -18.89 8.44 6.93
N THR A 566 -18.15 7.88 5.98
CA THR A 566 -17.21 6.79 6.19
C THR A 566 -15.94 7.33 6.83
N GLU A 567 -15.58 6.80 8.00
CA GLU A 567 -14.32 7.11 8.70
C GLU A 567 -13.99 8.61 8.73
N GLY A 568 -15.02 9.45 8.88
CA GLY A 568 -14.83 10.88 8.78
C GLY A 568 -16.04 11.67 9.26
N ASN A 569 -16.04 12.94 8.88
CA ASN A 569 -17.11 13.89 9.17
C ASN A 569 -17.27 14.90 8.02
N ALA A 570 -18.21 15.85 8.16
CA ALA A 570 -18.47 16.85 7.11
C ALA A 570 -17.26 17.74 6.78
N TRP A 571 -16.35 18.01 7.75
CA TRP A 571 -15.17 18.81 7.51
C TRP A 571 -14.15 18.11 6.59
N GLN A 572 -14.09 16.78 6.62
CA GLN A 572 -13.20 15.99 5.77
C GLN A 572 -13.82 15.68 4.42
N TYR A 573 -15.11 15.26 4.40
CA TYR A 573 -15.76 14.79 3.18
C TYR A 573 -16.33 15.89 2.27
N SER A 574 -16.57 17.11 2.75
CA SER A 574 -17.17 18.17 1.90
C SER A 574 -16.29 18.60 0.73
N TRP A 575 -15.06 18.13 0.67
CA TRP A 575 -14.08 18.42 -0.38
C TRP A 575 -14.01 17.32 -1.44
N TYR A 576 -14.68 16.20 -1.23
CA TYR A 576 -14.58 15.06 -2.12
C TYR A 576 -15.44 15.24 -3.39
N VAL A 577 -15.01 16.18 -4.23
CA VAL A 577 -15.52 16.43 -5.58
C VAL A 577 -14.34 16.64 -6.53
N PRO A 578 -13.38 15.70 -6.61
CA PRO A 578 -12.16 15.90 -7.39
C PRO A 578 -12.45 16.06 -8.89
N GLN A 579 -13.53 15.47 -9.40
CA GLN A 579 -13.95 15.58 -10.79
C GLN A 579 -14.48 16.97 -11.17
N ASP A 580 -14.91 17.80 -10.20
CA ASP A 580 -15.57 19.08 -10.49
C ASP A 580 -15.24 20.19 -9.46
N VAL A 581 -13.95 20.46 -9.24
CA VAL A 581 -13.49 21.52 -8.31
C VAL A 581 -14.07 22.91 -8.67
N ALA A 582 -14.20 23.24 -9.96
CA ALA A 582 -14.83 24.48 -10.39
C ALA A 582 -16.34 24.51 -10.12
N GLY A 583 -17.01 23.35 -10.18
CA GLY A 583 -18.42 23.21 -9.78
C GLY A 583 -18.59 23.40 -8.28
N LEU A 584 -17.70 22.81 -7.49
CA LEU A 584 -17.68 22.98 -6.03
C LEU A 584 -17.47 24.46 -5.65
N ALA A 585 -16.53 25.15 -6.32
CA ALA A 585 -16.33 26.59 -6.10
C ALA A 585 -17.60 27.39 -6.40
N ARG A 586 -18.31 27.08 -7.49
CA ARG A 586 -19.60 27.73 -7.79
C ARG A 586 -20.67 27.45 -6.74
N ALA A 587 -20.73 26.24 -6.22
CA ALA A 587 -21.67 25.87 -5.17
C ALA A 587 -21.44 26.69 -3.88
N HIS A 588 -20.19 26.98 -3.55
CA HIS A 588 -19.80 27.87 -2.45
C HIS A 588 -20.00 29.37 -2.74
N GLY A 589 -20.51 29.76 -3.92
CA GLY A 589 -20.68 31.16 -4.31
C GLY A 589 -19.43 31.77 -4.93
N GLY A 590 -18.43 30.99 -5.29
CA GLY A 590 -17.20 31.39 -5.96
C GLY A 590 -15.92 30.87 -5.32
N THR A 591 -14.80 31.18 -5.95
CA THR A 591 -13.48 30.70 -5.49
C THR A 591 -13.11 31.27 -4.11
N ALA A 592 -13.36 32.54 -3.83
CA ALA A 592 -12.98 33.16 -2.56
C ALA A 592 -13.73 32.55 -1.34
N PRO A 593 -15.06 32.34 -1.38
CA PRO A 593 -15.77 31.62 -0.31
C PRO A 593 -15.29 30.16 -0.13
N LEU A 594 -15.01 29.44 -1.23
CA LEU A 594 -14.44 28.10 -1.17
C LEU A 594 -13.11 28.09 -0.40
N LEU A 595 -12.19 29.00 -0.77
CA LEU A 595 -10.88 29.09 -0.12
C LEU A 595 -10.98 29.50 1.35
N ALA A 596 -11.92 30.40 1.67
CA ALA A 596 -12.16 30.78 3.07
C ALA A 596 -12.67 29.61 3.92
N GLN A 597 -13.56 28.76 3.35
CA GLN A 597 -14.01 27.56 4.04
C GLN A 597 -12.88 26.54 4.17
N LEU A 598 -12.03 26.41 3.15
CA LEU A 598 -10.88 25.51 3.16
C LEU A 598 -9.83 25.93 4.19
N ASP A 599 -9.59 27.25 4.38
CA ASP A 599 -8.73 27.76 5.45
C ASP A 599 -9.24 27.33 6.85
N ARG A 600 -10.56 27.34 7.05
CA ARG A 600 -11.16 26.89 8.31
C ARG A 600 -10.87 25.41 8.63
N VAL A 601 -10.65 24.58 7.60
CA VAL A 601 -10.24 23.17 7.80
C VAL A 601 -8.87 23.11 8.46
N PHE A 602 -7.89 23.83 7.93
CA PHE A 602 -6.50 23.75 8.42
C PHE A 602 -6.21 24.60 9.65
N ASP A 603 -6.91 25.75 9.79
CA ASP A 603 -6.60 26.73 10.81
C ASP A 603 -7.40 26.52 12.12
N ALA A 604 -8.32 25.57 12.14
CA ALA A 604 -9.10 25.23 13.30
C ALA A 604 -8.19 24.70 14.44
N ARG A 605 -8.55 25.03 15.67
CA ARG A 605 -7.97 24.40 16.86
C ARG A 605 -8.96 23.39 17.41
N ILE A 606 -8.63 22.12 17.31
CA ILE A 606 -9.47 21.04 17.79
C ILE A 606 -8.73 20.20 18.83
N ASP A 607 -9.47 19.54 19.70
CA ASP A 607 -8.93 18.52 20.58
C ASP A 607 -8.91 17.17 19.84
N PRO A 608 -7.73 16.57 19.56
CA PRO A 608 -7.63 15.28 18.87
C PRO A 608 -8.37 14.15 19.61
N LYS A 609 -8.48 14.23 20.94
CA LYS A 609 -9.20 13.23 21.75
C LYS A 609 -10.66 13.09 21.38
N ARG A 610 -11.24 14.09 20.71
CA ARG A 610 -12.61 14.02 20.18
C ARG A 610 -12.80 12.83 19.25
N PHE A 611 -11.75 12.41 18.54
CA PHE A 611 -11.76 11.34 17.56
C PHE A 611 -11.13 10.04 18.05
N ALA A 612 -10.79 9.91 19.33
CA ALA A 612 -10.19 8.70 19.90
C ALA A 612 -11.04 7.42 19.72
N HIS A 613 -12.30 7.55 19.34
CA HIS A 613 -13.21 6.45 19.02
C HIS A 613 -13.17 6.03 17.53
N MET A 614 -12.39 6.74 16.70
CA MET A 614 -12.22 6.50 15.27
C MET A 614 -10.74 6.30 14.98
N GLU A 615 -10.34 5.05 14.77
CA GLU A 615 -8.95 4.62 14.61
C GLU A 615 -8.27 5.30 13.40
N ASP A 616 -9.04 5.64 12.36
CA ASP A 616 -8.52 6.16 11.10
C ASP A 616 -8.44 7.70 11.05
N ILE A 617 -9.09 8.43 11.98
CA ILE A 617 -9.01 9.89 12.04
C ILE A 617 -7.74 10.30 12.79
N THR A 618 -6.59 10.18 12.14
CA THR A 618 -5.25 10.45 12.69
C THR A 618 -4.55 11.57 11.90
N GLY A 619 -3.37 12.00 12.34
CA GLY A 619 -2.57 13.00 11.64
C GLY A 619 -3.26 14.36 11.48
N LEU A 620 -3.93 14.84 12.53
CA LEU A 620 -4.78 16.01 12.47
C LEU A 620 -4.00 17.33 12.37
N ILE A 621 -4.38 18.17 11.39
CA ILE A 621 -4.00 19.57 11.25
C ILE A 621 -5.30 20.38 11.14
N GLY A 622 -5.81 20.90 12.25
CA GLY A 622 -7.20 21.34 12.33
C GLY A 622 -8.16 20.17 12.06
N TRP A 623 -9.12 20.36 11.16
CA TRP A 623 -10.04 19.30 10.73
C TRP A 623 -9.46 18.39 9.64
N TYR A 624 -8.33 18.76 9.03
CA TYR A 624 -7.63 17.93 8.06
C TYR A 624 -7.03 16.73 8.76
N ALA A 625 -7.39 15.52 8.34
CA ALA A 625 -6.89 14.26 8.87
C ALA A 625 -6.00 13.59 7.83
N HIS A 626 -4.67 13.73 7.97
CA HIS A 626 -3.74 13.20 6.97
C HIS A 626 -3.69 11.67 6.97
N GLY A 627 -3.94 11.06 8.12
CA GLY A 627 -3.95 9.60 8.28
C GLY A 627 -5.14 8.92 7.59
N ASN A 628 -6.07 9.67 6.97
CA ASN A 628 -7.18 9.06 6.23
C ASN A 628 -7.38 9.68 4.84
N GLU A 629 -7.68 8.86 3.86
CA GLU A 629 -7.62 9.12 2.43
C GLU A 629 -8.56 10.21 1.92
N PRO A 630 -9.76 10.43 2.45
CA PRO A 630 -10.61 11.55 2.03
C PRO A 630 -9.92 12.92 2.09
N SER A 631 -8.89 13.05 2.92
CA SER A 631 -8.12 14.28 3.08
C SER A 631 -6.99 14.45 2.06
N HIS A 632 -6.50 13.40 1.43
CA HIS A 632 -5.24 13.39 0.67
C HIS A 632 -5.16 14.41 -0.47
N HIS A 633 -6.27 14.73 -1.13
CA HIS A 633 -6.32 15.71 -2.21
C HIS A 633 -6.56 17.15 -1.73
N VAL A 634 -7.01 17.33 -0.48
CA VAL A 634 -7.59 18.61 0.02
C VAL A 634 -6.58 19.76 0.00
N ALA A 635 -5.30 19.52 0.37
CA ALA A 635 -4.27 20.54 0.34
C ALA A 635 -3.96 21.06 -1.09
N TYR A 636 -4.25 20.28 -2.12
CA TYR A 636 -4.04 20.66 -3.52
C TYR A 636 -5.19 21.46 -4.11
N LEU A 637 -6.34 21.54 -3.44
CA LEU A 637 -7.49 22.29 -3.92
C LEU A 637 -7.22 23.79 -4.01
N TYR A 638 -6.32 24.37 -3.21
CA TYR A 638 -5.90 25.75 -3.34
C TYR A 638 -5.25 26.01 -4.71
N ALA A 639 -4.34 25.11 -5.14
CA ALA A 639 -3.72 25.23 -6.47
C ALA A 639 -4.74 25.06 -7.59
N ALA A 640 -5.63 24.07 -7.47
CA ALA A 640 -6.70 23.85 -8.43
C ALA A 640 -7.67 25.06 -8.53
N ALA A 641 -7.86 25.78 -7.42
CA ALA A 641 -8.66 27.00 -7.35
C ALA A 641 -7.89 28.27 -7.77
N GLY A 642 -6.57 28.18 -8.05
CA GLY A 642 -5.75 29.28 -8.58
C GLY A 642 -4.85 30.00 -7.56
N GLU A 643 -4.73 29.47 -6.34
CA GLU A 643 -3.81 29.99 -5.30
C GLU A 643 -2.75 28.94 -4.89
N PRO A 644 -1.83 28.54 -5.79
CA PRO A 644 -0.87 27.47 -5.55
C PRO A 644 0.08 27.73 -4.37
N TRP A 645 0.36 28.98 -4.05
CA TRP A 645 1.21 29.33 -2.92
C TRP A 645 0.62 28.84 -1.57
N ARG A 646 -0.72 28.76 -1.43
CA ARG A 646 -1.36 28.19 -0.24
C ARG A 646 -1.16 26.67 -0.19
N THR A 647 -1.32 25.95 -1.32
CA THR A 647 -0.95 24.54 -1.42
C THR A 647 0.48 24.32 -0.93
N GLN A 648 1.44 25.12 -1.39
CA GLN A 648 2.85 24.99 -1.02
C GLN A 648 3.05 25.15 0.47
N ALA A 649 2.37 26.09 1.12
CA ALA A 649 2.43 26.31 2.56
C ALA A 649 1.83 25.11 3.33
N ARG A 650 0.66 24.60 2.92
CA ARG A 650 0.02 23.45 3.59
C ARG A 650 0.85 22.17 3.43
N LEU A 651 1.39 21.92 2.23
CA LEU A 651 2.27 20.78 1.99
C LEU A 651 3.55 20.85 2.83
N ALA A 652 4.13 22.05 3.02
CA ALA A 652 5.28 22.20 3.89
C ALA A 652 4.96 21.78 5.33
N THR A 653 3.78 22.18 5.85
CA THR A 653 3.33 21.79 7.18
C THR A 653 3.10 20.27 7.27
N ILE A 654 2.38 19.69 6.30
CA ILE A 654 2.06 18.26 6.29
C ILE A 654 3.35 17.43 6.25
N MET A 655 4.25 17.70 5.30
CA MET A 655 5.49 16.94 5.16
C MET A 655 6.39 17.03 6.39
N ALA A 656 6.40 18.16 7.08
CA ALA A 656 7.23 18.37 8.25
C ALA A 656 6.65 17.70 9.51
N SER A 657 5.32 17.54 9.61
CA SER A 657 4.67 17.08 10.84
C SER A 657 4.15 15.65 10.76
N GLN A 658 3.94 15.09 9.54
CA GLN A 658 3.26 13.82 9.35
C GLN A 658 4.20 12.69 8.90
N TYR A 659 5.43 13.00 8.53
CA TYR A 659 6.42 12.03 8.04
C TYR A 659 7.78 12.21 8.69
N ALA A 660 8.40 11.11 9.11
CA ALA A 660 9.74 11.12 9.66
C ALA A 660 10.47 9.78 9.39
N PRO A 661 11.81 9.76 9.28
CA PRO A 661 12.59 8.54 9.07
C PRO A 661 12.84 7.79 10.39
N ARG A 662 11.77 7.36 11.05
CA ARG A 662 11.79 6.63 12.33
C ARG A 662 10.57 5.69 12.43
N PRO A 663 10.53 4.72 13.36
CA PRO A 663 9.46 3.74 13.44
C PRO A 663 8.04 4.33 13.53
N ASP A 664 7.83 5.41 14.30
CA ASP A 664 6.56 6.16 14.40
C ASP A 664 6.42 7.26 13.34
N GLY A 665 7.10 7.13 12.21
CA GLY A 665 7.22 8.16 11.19
C GLY A 665 6.09 8.24 10.18
N LEU A 666 5.03 7.47 10.34
CA LEU A 666 3.77 7.57 9.60
C LEU A 666 2.63 7.81 10.60
N VAL A 667 1.79 8.78 10.31
CA VAL A 667 0.74 9.23 11.26
C VAL A 667 -0.61 8.55 11.06
N GLY A 668 -0.70 7.61 10.16
CA GLY A 668 -1.88 6.80 9.86
C GLY A 668 -1.48 5.60 9.04
N ASN A 669 -2.45 4.76 8.75
CA ASN A 669 -2.29 3.55 7.97
C ASN A 669 -1.54 3.84 6.66
N ASP A 670 -0.54 3.02 6.32
CA ASP A 670 0.08 3.11 4.98
C ASP A 670 -0.88 2.65 3.86
N ASP A 671 -1.88 1.87 4.22
CA ASP A 671 -2.98 1.37 3.37
C ASP A 671 -2.51 0.84 2.02
N LEU A 672 -1.70 -0.22 2.15
CA LEU A 672 -1.11 -0.93 1.01
C LEU A 672 -0.31 -0.01 0.08
N GLY A 673 0.37 0.99 0.67
CA GLY A 673 1.24 1.91 -0.05
C GLY A 673 0.58 3.20 -0.52
N GLN A 674 -0.67 3.49 -0.14
CA GLN A 674 -1.33 4.73 -0.56
C GLN A 674 -0.73 5.97 0.11
N MET A 675 -0.51 5.95 1.43
CA MET A 675 0.15 7.06 2.13
C MET A 675 1.58 7.27 1.63
N SER A 676 2.29 6.18 1.38
CA SER A 676 3.63 6.19 0.78
C SER A 676 3.62 6.78 -0.65
N ALA A 677 2.65 6.43 -1.48
CA ALA A 677 2.50 7.01 -2.83
C ALA A 677 2.16 8.50 -2.78
N TRP A 678 1.35 8.94 -1.81
CA TRP A 678 1.08 10.36 -1.55
C TRP A 678 2.39 11.11 -1.24
N PHE A 679 3.21 10.55 -0.35
CA PHE A 679 4.52 11.12 0.00
C PHE A 679 5.44 11.25 -1.22
N ILE A 680 5.54 10.19 -2.04
CA ILE A 680 6.39 10.17 -3.25
C ILE A 680 5.96 11.29 -4.21
N PHE A 681 4.68 11.36 -4.57
CA PHE A 681 4.17 12.38 -5.46
C PHE A 681 4.40 13.79 -4.90
N THR A 682 4.11 13.98 -3.62
CA THR A 682 4.30 15.28 -2.96
C THR A 682 5.77 15.66 -2.91
N ALA A 683 6.67 14.71 -2.64
CA ALA A 683 8.11 14.95 -2.66
C ALA A 683 8.63 15.35 -4.05
N LEU A 684 8.05 14.80 -5.11
CA LEU A 684 8.30 15.20 -6.50
C LEU A 684 7.70 16.56 -6.86
N GLY A 685 6.75 17.08 -6.07
CA GLY A 685 6.15 18.40 -6.29
C GLY A 685 4.87 18.39 -7.12
N PHE A 686 4.19 17.26 -7.29
CA PHE A 686 2.90 17.18 -7.96
C PHE A 686 2.07 16.00 -7.43
N TYR A 687 0.74 16.01 -7.67
CA TYR A 687 -0.17 14.97 -7.15
C TYR A 687 -1.35 14.72 -8.10
N PRO A 688 -1.79 13.48 -8.31
CA PRO A 688 -2.96 13.14 -9.14
C PRO A 688 -4.27 13.38 -8.37
N VAL A 689 -4.68 14.64 -8.22
CA VAL A 689 -5.92 15.03 -7.51
C VAL A 689 -7.15 14.31 -8.07
N THR A 690 -7.15 14.10 -9.39
CA THR A 690 -8.28 13.54 -10.13
C THR A 690 -7.77 12.43 -11.05
N PRO A 691 -7.56 11.19 -10.55
CA PRO A 691 -7.25 10.03 -11.38
C PRO A 691 -8.26 9.93 -12.55
N ALA A 692 -7.81 9.47 -13.72
CA ALA A 692 -8.54 9.51 -15.00
C ALA A 692 -8.72 10.90 -15.66
N SER A 693 -8.11 11.95 -15.12
CA SER A 693 -7.98 13.25 -15.84
C SER A 693 -6.73 13.32 -16.69
N ASN A 694 -5.74 12.49 -16.46
CA ASN A 694 -4.36 12.56 -16.98
C ASN A 694 -3.57 13.79 -16.51
N GLU A 695 -4.03 14.51 -15.49
CA GLU A 695 -3.39 15.71 -14.95
C GLU A 695 -2.87 15.46 -13.53
N TYR A 696 -1.70 16.06 -13.24
CA TYR A 696 -1.09 16.11 -11.92
C TYR A 696 -0.98 17.56 -11.49
N ILE A 697 -1.61 17.91 -10.36
CA ILE A 697 -1.59 19.28 -9.83
C ILE A 697 -0.25 19.56 -9.19
N LEU A 698 0.35 20.72 -9.53
CA LEU A 698 1.62 21.13 -8.97
C LEU A 698 1.47 21.65 -7.54
N GLY A 699 2.33 21.14 -6.67
CA GLY A 699 2.53 21.62 -5.32
C GLY A 699 3.87 22.35 -5.19
N ARG A 700 4.74 21.84 -4.31
CA ARG A 700 6.16 22.20 -4.19
C ARG A 700 7.00 20.93 -4.09
N PRO A 701 8.20 20.92 -4.67
CA PRO A 701 9.14 19.80 -4.47
C PRO A 701 9.76 19.83 -3.06
N PHE A 702 10.21 18.65 -2.61
CA PHE A 702 10.99 18.46 -1.37
C PHE A 702 12.35 17.79 -1.64
N LEU A 703 12.61 17.47 -2.90
CA LEU A 703 13.87 16.90 -3.38
C LEU A 703 14.61 17.95 -4.21
N ARG A 704 15.94 18.02 -4.08
CA ARG A 704 16.74 18.90 -4.94
C ARG A 704 16.66 18.46 -6.39
N ARG A 705 16.71 17.15 -6.58
CA ARG A 705 16.57 16.51 -7.88
C ARG A 705 16.05 15.09 -7.73
N ALA A 706 15.15 14.69 -8.60
CA ALA A 706 14.72 13.32 -8.77
C ALA A 706 14.66 13.00 -10.26
N THR A 707 15.26 11.90 -10.68
CA THR A 707 15.16 11.40 -12.05
C THR A 707 14.41 10.09 -12.04
N LEU A 708 13.27 10.05 -12.74
CA LEU A 708 12.48 8.87 -13.00
C LEU A 708 12.96 8.21 -14.29
N HIS A 709 13.35 6.95 -14.19
CA HIS A 709 13.62 6.09 -15.33
C HIS A 709 12.30 5.48 -15.82
N LEU A 710 11.83 5.93 -16.97
CA LEU A 710 10.57 5.50 -17.56
C LEU A 710 10.68 4.09 -18.17
N PRO A 711 9.57 3.34 -18.22
CA PRO A 711 9.58 1.96 -18.75
C PRO A 711 10.07 1.82 -20.20
N ASP A 712 9.98 2.89 -21.01
CA ASP A 712 10.46 2.94 -22.40
C ASP A 712 11.94 3.37 -22.52
N GLY A 713 12.65 3.51 -21.40
CA GLY A 713 14.05 3.90 -21.34
C GLY A 713 14.30 5.41 -21.37
N LYS A 714 13.27 6.25 -21.49
CA LYS A 714 13.38 7.69 -21.33
C LYS A 714 13.61 8.07 -19.87
N ARG A 715 13.91 9.34 -19.64
CA ARG A 715 14.07 9.90 -18.29
C ARG A 715 13.21 11.14 -18.15
N PHE A 716 12.56 11.26 -17.01
CA PHE A 716 11.89 12.48 -16.60
C PHE A 716 12.52 12.97 -15.30
N THR A 717 13.05 14.19 -15.32
CA THR A 717 13.74 14.77 -14.16
C THR A 717 12.87 15.87 -13.55
N VAL A 718 12.78 15.88 -12.25
CA VAL A 718 12.27 17.01 -11.46
C VAL A 718 13.45 17.63 -10.74
N SER A 719 13.64 18.93 -10.87
CA SER A 719 14.70 19.67 -10.18
C SER A 719 14.13 20.91 -9.47
N ALA A 720 14.79 21.29 -8.36
CA ALA A 720 14.35 22.39 -7.51
C ALA A 720 15.52 23.31 -7.18
N ALA A 721 15.78 24.27 -8.06
CA ALA A 721 16.86 25.25 -7.88
C ALA A 721 16.55 26.19 -6.70
N GLY A 722 17.49 26.29 -5.78
CA GLY A 722 17.36 27.12 -4.58
C GLY A 722 16.46 26.53 -3.47
N LEU A 723 16.19 25.22 -3.50
CA LEU A 723 15.42 24.56 -2.47
C LEU A 723 16.21 24.47 -1.16
N ASP A 724 15.73 25.19 -0.15
CA ASP A 724 16.17 25.13 1.24
C ASP A 724 15.04 25.57 2.19
N GLU A 725 15.30 25.64 3.48
CA GLU A 725 14.31 26.07 4.48
C GLU A 725 13.90 27.55 4.34
N ALA A 726 14.77 28.42 3.84
CA ALA A 726 14.50 29.83 3.65
C ALA A 726 13.69 30.11 2.35
N HIS A 727 13.65 29.16 1.42
CA HIS A 727 12.99 29.29 0.12
C HIS A 727 11.87 28.23 -0.04
N PRO A 728 10.78 28.29 0.75
CA PRO A 728 9.74 27.27 0.74
C PRO A 728 8.73 27.40 -0.42
N TYR A 729 8.74 28.51 -1.18
CA TYR A 729 7.75 28.79 -2.21
C TYR A 729 8.30 28.65 -3.62
N VAL A 730 7.44 28.28 -4.53
CA VAL A 730 7.75 28.21 -5.97
C VAL A 730 7.67 29.61 -6.57
N GLY A 731 8.79 30.06 -7.13
CA GLY A 731 8.90 31.33 -7.86
C GLY A 731 8.54 31.19 -9.34
N ARG A 732 9.06 30.16 -9.98
CA ARG A 732 8.85 29.85 -11.39
C ARG A 732 8.89 28.33 -11.62
N VAL A 733 8.17 27.90 -12.65
CA VAL A 733 8.22 26.52 -13.15
C VAL A 733 8.53 26.53 -14.63
N THR A 734 9.42 25.65 -15.08
CA THR A 734 9.63 25.38 -16.50
C THR A 734 9.43 23.89 -16.79
N LEU A 735 8.94 23.58 -17.99
CA LEU A 735 8.91 22.25 -18.54
C LEU A 735 9.76 22.23 -19.80
N ASN A 736 10.82 21.44 -19.82
CA ASN A 736 11.79 21.38 -20.90
C ASN A 736 12.35 22.78 -21.27
N GLY A 737 12.67 23.59 -20.26
CA GLY A 737 13.19 24.95 -20.40
C GLY A 737 12.17 26.01 -20.77
N GLN A 738 10.91 25.64 -21.07
CA GLN A 738 9.84 26.58 -21.39
C GLN A 738 9.04 26.97 -20.15
N PRO A 739 8.70 28.26 -19.94
CA PRO A 739 7.89 28.68 -18.80
C PRO A 739 6.55 27.97 -18.76
N LEU A 740 6.23 27.32 -17.64
CA LEU A 740 4.94 26.67 -17.43
C LEU A 740 3.95 27.62 -16.75
N GLN A 741 2.98 28.13 -17.52
CA GLN A 741 1.98 29.09 -17.06
C GLN A 741 0.66 28.39 -16.69
N ARG A 742 0.75 27.26 -15.94
CA ARG A 742 -0.38 26.50 -15.41
C ARG A 742 0.05 25.73 -14.17
N VAL A 743 -0.91 25.32 -13.34
CA VAL A 743 -0.67 24.62 -12.06
C VAL A 743 -0.78 23.10 -12.19
N PHE A 744 -0.57 22.56 -13.37
CA PHE A 744 -0.60 21.11 -13.59
C PHE A 744 0.34 20.70 -14.72
N ILE A 745 0.73 19.44 -14.71
CA ILE A 745 1.39 18.73 -15.81
C ILE A 745 0.55 17.52 -16.20
N ARG A 746 0.77 16.98 -17.40
CA ARG A 746 0.02 15.85 -17.94
C ARG A 746 0.85 14.58 -17.95
N HIS A 747 0.16 13.44 -17.91
CA HIS A 747 0.80 12.15 -17.95
C HIS A 747 1.68 11.98 -19.21
N GLU A 748 1.16 12.37 -20.37
CA GLU A 748 1.90 12.31 -21.63
C GLU A 748 3.17 13.18 -21.64
N GLU A 749 3.19 14.29 -20.90
CA GLU A 749 4.37 15.14 -20.77
C GLU A 749 5.46 14.49 -19.92
N ILE A 750 5.07 13.79 -18.86
CA ILE A 750 6.01 12.99 -18.05
C ILE A 750 6.56 11.84 -18.91
N MET A 751 5.68 11.09 -19.59
CA MET A 751 6.06 9.92 -20.39
C MET A 751 6.85 10.28 -21.66
N ALA A 752 6.78 11.54 -22.12
CA ALA A 752 7.65 12.02 -23.17
C ALA A 752 9.11 12.14 -22.74
N GLY A 753 9.38 12.15 -21.45
CA GLY A 753 10.69 12.46 -20.87
C GLY A 753 10.97 13.98 -20.85
N GLY A 754 12.11 14.36 -20.28
CA GLY A 754 12.51 15.75 -20.17
C GLY A 754 12.68 16.21 -18.72
N GLU A 755 12.50 17.51 -18.48
CA GLU A 755 12.73 18.11 -17.17
C GLU A 755 11.64 19.09 -16.76
N LEU A 756 11.13 18.91 -15.53
CA LEU A 756 10.31 19.87 -14.80
C LEU A 756 11.18 20.56 -13.76
N GLU A 757 11.45 21.85 -13.97
CA GLU A 757 12.30 22.64 -13.09
C GLU A 757 11.47 23.62 -12.28
N PHE A 758 11.68 23.61 -10.96
CA PHE A 758 11.17 24.59 -10.02
C PHE A 758 12.29 25.54 -9.61
N THR A 759 12.05 26.85 -9.69
CA THR A 759 12.90 27.85 -9.04
C THR A 759 12.24 28.26 -7.74
N MET A 760 12.92 28.04 -6.63
CA MET A 760 12.35 28.30 -5.30
C MET A 760 12.66 29.72 -4.83
N GLN A 761 11.84 30.29 -3.93
CA GLN A 761 11.98 31.64 -3.39
C GLN A 761 11.42 31.75 -1.97
N ALA A 762 11.86 32.80 -1.25
CA ALA A 762 11.50 33.01 0.15
C ALA A 762 10.04 33.46 0.38
N ALA A 763 9.49 34.25 -0.53
CA ALA A 763 8.13 34.81 -0.40
C ALA A 763 7.14 34.12 -1.35
N PRO A 764 5.83 34.06 -1.00
CA PRO A 764 4.81 33.50 -1.88
C PRO A 764 4.72 34.23 -3.23
N ASN A 765 4.76 33.50 -4.34
CA ASN A 765 4.47 34.04 -5.66
C ASN A 765 2.97 34.04 -5.91
N ARG A 766 2.31 35.16 -5.65
CA ARG A 766 0.87 35.36 -5.89
C ARG A 766 0.54 35.68 -7.36
N GLY A 767 1.53 35.91 -8.20
CA GLY A 767 1.36 36.19 -9.61
C GLY A 767 1.43 34.99 -10.54
N TRP A 768 1.95 33.88 -10.05
CA TRP A 768 2.00 32.61 -10.80
C TRP A 768 0.78 31.72 -10.49
N PRO A 769 0.17 31.10 -11.49
CA PRO A 769 0.53 31.01 -12.91
C PRO A 769 0.02 32.16 -13.78
N GLY A 770 -0.67 33.16 -13.18
CA GLY A 770 -1.29 34.28 -13.84
C GLY A 770 -2.82 34.12 -14.00
N ALA A 771 -3.53 35.25 -14.01
CA ALA A 771 -5.00 35.28 -14.00
C ALA A 771 -5.68 34.63 -15.23
N ARG A 772 -4.95 34.51 -16.34
CA ARG A 772 -5.44 33.91 -17.60
C ARG A 772 -4.92 32.46 -17.81
N ALA A 773 -4.23 31.90 -16.84
CA ALA A 773 -3.68 30.56 -16.94
C ALA A 773 -4.77 29.49 -17.18
N PRO A 774 -4.49 28.45 -17.96
CA PRO A 774 -5.35 27.29 -18.04
C PRO A 774 -5.61 26.71 -16.65
N ARG A 775 -6.87 26.41 -16.35
CA ARG A 775 -7.25 25.74 -15.13
C ARG A 775 -7.14 24.22 -15.28
N PRO A 776 -6.85 23.49 -14.20
CA PRO A 776 -6.95 22.04 -14.21
C PRO A 776 -8.33 21.56 -14.65
N TYR A 777 -8.39 20.32 -15.07
CA TYR A 777 -9.64 19.68 -15.46
C TYR A 777 -10.72 19.87 -14.38
N SER A 778 -11.93 20.16 -14.82
CA SER A 778 -13.13 20.12 -13.99
C SER A 778 -14.32 19.88 -14.94
N MET A 779 -15.18 18.91 -14.62
CA MET A 779 -16.24 18.47 -15.54
C MET A 779 -17.22 19.59 -15.93
N SER A 780 -17.32 20.64 -15.15
CA SER A 780 -18.19 21.79 -15.40
C SER A 780 -17.48 22.97 -16.12
N LEU A 781 -16.20 22.81 -16.48
CA LEU A 781 -15.49 23.74 -17.37
C LEU A 781 -15.54 23.23 -18.81
N PRO A 782 -15.55 24.12 -19.80
CA PRO A 782 -15.40 23.69 -21.18
C PRO A 782 -14.05 22.97 -21.35
N PRO A 783 -13.99 21.92 -22.21
CA PRO A 783 -12.73 21.25 -22.49
C PRO A 783 -11.67 22.26 -22.91
N ALA A 784 -10.47 22.14 -22.35
CA ALA A 784 -9.34 22.97 -22.78
C ALA A 784 -9.12 22.76 -24.29
N GLN A 785 -9.10 23.87 -25.05
CA GLN A 785 -8.77 23.77 -26.46
C GLN A 785 -7.35 23.15 -26.58
N PRO A 786 -7.14 22.21 -27.49
CA PRO A 786 -5.81 21.69 -27.75
C PRO A 786 -4.90 22.87 -28.12
N THR A 787 -3.84 23.07 -27.36
CA THR A 787 -2.77 23.98 -27.77
C THR A 787 -2.26 23.46 -29.10
N ARG A 788 -2.44 24.25 -30.16
CA ARG A 788 -1.82 23.94 -31.45
C ARG A 788 -0.30 23.85 -31.22
N PRO A 789 0.37 22.86 -31.81
CA PRO A 789 1.80 22.65 -31.68
C PRO A 789 2.64 23.86 -32.12
#